data_bc2e3bea11b606cbf7fd3a41ba7959ee
#
_entry.id   bc2e3bea11b606cbf7fd3a41ba7959ee
#
_cell.length_a   1.000
_cell.length_b   1.000
_cell.length_c   1.000
_cell.angle_alpha   90.00
_cell.angle_beta   90.00
_cell.angle_gamma   90.00
#
_symmetry.space_group_name_H-M   'P 1'
#
loop_
_entity.id
_entity.type
_entity.pdbx_description
1 polymer ?
#
loop_
_entity_poly.entity_id
_entity_poly.type
_entity_poly.pdbx_seq_one_letter_code
_entity_poly.pdbx_strand_id
1 'polypeptide(L)'
;MKYFIGLVVLLTTFVNFSQEVEKTTNGKSIKVNQYYQLDADEANSSKSSLRLVSDTIVLNKKIGLDEKIDLVFKPIADFVGSIIFFPIRAGSVDQNSSFEIPEELFEGGKDSIIIKFSDFKINASKDVEEVKLLSDFGRIAKDENGELILIAKKAGTVKLAFSGTYVSVPLVLIILILGALFFTIYFKFVNFTLIRTAVKIVKGDYDDIDHHTADVAEGDSTPGGDVFETIAVEGAEGEVSHFQALTAALSATVGLGNIAGVAVAISLGGPGATFWMILAGFLGMATKFTECTLGVKYREVTEDGTVHGGPMYYLSKGLKEKGLGGLGKVLAIFFAIMCIGGSFGGGNMFQANQAAAQISGKLGFESGAAGVIIGIVMAIIVGIVIIGGIKRIGSVTEKVVPFMAVIYVGAALVILGMHYSSIPAAFGLIYDGAFNSSAALGGIVGVLIVGFQRAAFSNEAGVGSSAIAHSAVRTKYSASEGIVALLEPFIDTVIICTMTALVLIITNIDGGFIEYGNSDVQGIELTAQAFNTTIPYFDWVLMIAAVLFAISTMLSWSYYGLQAWKYLFGKTKIADTTYKVIFLFFVVVGASISLGAVIDFSDAMIFAMVFPNIIGLVILAPKVSKELSKYKAAIKKT
;
A
#
# COMPACT_ATOMS: atom_id res chain seq x y z
N MET A 1 3.11 -34.01 -2.99
CA MET A 1 2.09 -34.35 -4.01
C MET A 1 0.88 -33.43 -3.96
N LYS A 2 0.21 -33.20 -2.79
CA LYS A 2 -0.93 -32.26 -2.71
C LYS A 2 -0.61 -30.82 -3.12
N TYR A 3 0.58 -30.30 -2.81
CA TYR A 3 1.02 -28.93 -3.15
C TYR A 3 1.42 -28.76 -4.61
N PHE A 4 1.99 -29.83 -5.19
CA PHE A 4 2.30 -29.87 -6.63
C PHE A 4 1.01 -29.89 -7.47
N ILE A 5 0.00 -30.60 -7.00
CA ILE A 5 -1.34 -30.60 -7.62
C ILE A 5 -1.97 -29.21 -7.56
N GLY A 6 -1.86 -28.49 -6.42
CA GLY A 6 -2.35 -27.12 -6.29
C GLY A 6 -1.65 -26.15 -7.27
N LEU A 7 -0.34 -26.24 -7.42
CA LEU A 7 0.42 -25.43 -8.38
C LEU A 7 0.07 -25.78 -9.84
N VAL A 8 -0.07 -27.07 -10.14
CA VAL A 8 -0.48 -27.55 -11.47
C VAL A 8 -1.92 -27.13 -11.78
N VAL A 9 -2.83 -27.18 -10.80
CA VAL A 9 -4.21 -26.69 -10.96
C VAL A 9 -4.21 -25.18 -11.20
N LEU A 10 -3.40 -24.40 -10.48
CA LEU A 10 -3.29 -22.96 -10.67
C LEU A 10 -2.72 -22.63 -12.06
N LEU A 11 -1.67 -23.32 -12.48
CA LEU A 11 -1.06 -23.17 -13.80
C LEU A 11 -1.96 -23.66 -14.93
N THR A 12 -2.67 -24.78 -14.74
CA THR A 12 -3.61 -25.30 -15.76
C THR A 12 -4.86 -24.44 -15.86
N THR A 13 -5.35 -23.87 -14.75
CA THR A 13 -6.46 -22.90 -14.76
C THR A 13 -6.02 -21.63 -15.50
N PHE A 14 -4.79 -21.16 -15.26
CA PHE A 14 -4.21 -20.02 -15.95
C PHE A 14 -4.07 -20.25 -17.45
N VAL A 15 -3.55 -21.42 -17.86
CA VAL A 15 -3.38 -21.78 -19.28
C VAL A 15 -4.73 -21.99 -19.96
N ASN A 16 -5.69 -22.65 -19.31
CA ASN A 16 -7.03 -22.86 -19.87
C ASN A 16 -7.80 -21.55 -20.00
N PHE A 17 -7.70 -20.64 -19.01
CA PHE A 17 -8.32 -19.31 -19.07
C PHE A 17 -7.71 -18.47 -20.19
N SER A 18 -6.38 -18.50 -20.37
CA SER A 18 -5.71 -17.78 -21.47
C SER A 18 -6.12 -18.34 -22.85
N GLN A 19 -6.36 -19.65 -22.97
CA GLN A 19 -6.87 -20.27 -24.21
C GLN A 19 -8.34 -19.96 -24.47
N GLU A 20 -9.16 -19.81 -23.43
CA GLU A 20 -10.56 -19.43 -23.55
C GLU A 20 -10.72 -17.96 -23.97
N VAL A 21 -9.88 -17.07 -23.42
CA VAL A 21 -9.79 -15.67 -23.84
C VAL A 21 -9.32 -15.56 -25.29
N GLU A 22 -8.35 -16.38 -25.72
CA GLU A 22 -7.89 -16.42 -27.11
C GLU A 22 -8.99 -16.93 -28.09
N LYS A 23 -9.85 -17.86 -27.64
CA LYS A 23 -11.00 -18.35 -28.42
C LYS A 23 -12.14 -17.33 -28.52
N THR A 24 -12.37 -16.51 -27.50
CA THR A 24 -13.42 -15.47 -27.51
C THR A 24 -12.99 -14.22 -28.28
N THR A 25 -11.70 -13.95 -28.40
CA THR A 25 -11.16 -12.78 -29.13
C THR A 25 -10.84 -13.05 -30.61
N ASN A 26 -10.59 -14.30 -30.99
CA ASN A 26 -10.34 -14.67 -32.39
C ASN A 26 -11.66 -14.86 -33.16
N GLY A 27 -12.16 -13.82 -33.83
CA GLY A 27 -13.13 -13.97 -34.89
C GLY A 27 -14.43 -13.16 -34.82
N LYS A 28 -14.56 -12.17 -33.93
CA LYS A 28 -15.70 -11.24 -33.98
C LYS A 28 -15.21 -9.82 -34.28
N SER A 29 -15.49 -9.32 -35.48
CA SER A 29 -15.46 -7.89 -35.79
C SER A 29 -16.62 -7.22 -35.05
N ILE A 30 -16.36 -6.58 -33.93
CA ILE A 30 -17.32 -5.71 -33.28
C ILE A 30 -17.20 -4.34 -33.99
N LYS A 31 -18.27 -3.90 -34.65
CA LYS A 31 -18.37 -2.50 -35.05
C LYS A 31 -18.47 -1.66 -33.80
N VAL A 32 -17.35 -1.04 -33.40
CA VAL A 32 -17.35 -0.05 -32.32
C VAL A 32 -17.98 1.21 -32.89
N ASN A 33 -19.05 1.68 -32.24
CA ASN A 33 -19.66 2.96 -32.56
C ASN A 33 -18.60 4.05 -32.41
N GLN A 34 -18.61 5.02 -33.28
CA GLN A 34 -17.78 6.22 -33.20
C GLN A 34 -18.03 6.88 -31.83
N TYR A 35 -16.98 7.08 -31.04
CA TYR A 35 -17.06 7.80 -29.78
C TYR A 35 -16.18 9.05 -29.83
N TYR A 36 -16.52 10.02 -28.98
CA TYR A 36 -15.80 11.28 -28.92
C TYR A 36 -14.98 11.32 -27.63
N GLN A 37 -13.70 11.67 -27.76
CA GLN A 37 -12.81 11.87 -26.62
C GLN A 37 -12.69 13.37 -26.34
N LEU A 38 -12.70 13.75 -25.06
CA LEU A 38 -12.50 15.12 -24.62
C LEU A 38 -11.00 15.42 -24.61
N ASP A 39 -10.54 16.37 -25.42
CA ASP A 39 -9.21 16.93 -25.33
C ASP A 39 -9.28 18.16 -24.40
N ALA A 40 -8.54 18.13 -23.29
CA ALA A 40 -8.36 19.29 -22.41
C ALA A 40 -7.30 20.22 -23.04
N ASP A 41 -7.69 21.45 -23.35
CA ASP A 41 -6.74 22.47 -23.80
C ASP A 41 -5.90 22.92 -22.60
N GLU A 42 -4.58 22.80 -22.70
CA GLU A 42 -3.61 23.04 -21.61
C GLU A 42 -3.61 24.49 -21.06
N ALA A 43 -4.26 25.43 -21.73
CA ALA A 43 -4.18 26.85 -21.39
C ALA A 43 -5.43 27.43 -20.68
N ASN A 44 -6.54 26.69 -20.56
CA ASN A 44 -7.77 27.25 -19.97
C ASN A 44 -8.66 26.17 -19.40
N SER A 45 -8.67 26.02 -18.10
CA SER A 45 -9.44 25.00 -17.34
C SER A 45 -10.98 25.08 -17.48
N SER A 46 -11.49 25.94 -18.36
CA SER A 46 -12.91 26.12 -18.64
C SER A 46 -13.34 25.74 -20.06
N LYS A 47 -12.42 25.31 -20.92
CA LYS A 47 -12.75 24.91 -22.31
C LYS A 47 -12.13 23.56 -22.62
N SER A 48 -12.93 22.51 -22.60
CA SER A 48 -12.58 21.21 -23.13
C SER A 48 -13.22 21.04 -24.52
N SER A 49 -12.43 20.65 -25.52
CA SER A 49 -12.92 20.33 -26.87
C SER A 49 -13.12 18.84 -27.05
N LEU A 50 -14.14 18.44 -27.76
CA LEU A 50 -14.43 17.05 -28.09
C LEU A 50 -13.77 16.67 -29.41
N ARG A 51 -12.89 15.66 -29.40
CA ARG A 51 -12.28 15.08 -30.59
C ARG A 51 -12.98 13.79 -30.99
N LEU A 52 -13.35 13.65 -32.25
CA LEU A 52 -13.85 12.39 -32.80
C LEU A 52 -12.70 11.39 -32.90
N VAL A 53 -12.75 10.34 -32.10
CA VAL A 53 -11.83 9.21 -32.22
C VAL A 53 -12.55 8.10 -32.98
N SER A 54 -12.15 7.89 -34.24
CA SER A 54 -12.56 6.74 -34.99
C SER A 54 -11.53 5.64 -34.81
N ASP A 55 -11.66 4.85 -33.80
CA ASP A 55 -10.88 3.62 -33.69
C ASP A 55 -11.65 2.47 -34.32
N THR A 56 -11.18 2.07 -35.47
CA THR A 56 -11.44 0.73 -35.95
C THR A 56 -10.56 -0.18 -35.10
N ILE A 57 -11.08 -0.68 -34.01
CA ILE A 57 -10.38 -1.71 -33.23
C ILE A 57 -10.33 -2.94 -34.13
N VAL A 58 -9.22 -3.08 -34.84
CA VAL A 58 -8.89 -4.32 -35.53
C VAL A 58 -8.55 -5.31 -34.42
N LEU A 59 -9.50 -6.19 -34.10
CA LEU A 59 -9.36 -7.27 -33.11
C LEU A 59 -8.28 -8.31 -33.45
N ASN A 60 -7.31 -7.93 -34.29
CA ASN A 60 -6.10 -8.71 -34.60
C ASN A 60 -4.86 -8.26 -33.84
N LYS A 61 -4.95 -7.33 -32.89
CA LYS A 61 -3.85 -7.05 -31.98
C LYS A 61 -3.69 -8.26 -31.05
N LYS A 62 -2.60 -9.00 -31.19
CA LYS A 62 -2.23 -10.03 -30.21
C LYS A 62 -2.21 -9.35 -28.84
N ILE A 63 -3.13 -9.75 -27.99
CA ILE A 63 -3.17 -9.30 -26.60
C ILE A 63 -1.78 -9.54 -26.00
N GLY A 64 -1.14 -8.49 -25.48
CA GLY A 64 0.16 -8.57 -24.83
C GLY A 64 0.16 -9.53 -23.64
N LEU A 65 1.33 -9.95 -23.19
CA LEU A 65 1.43 -10.79 -22.00
C LEU A 65 0.91 -10.05 -20.75
N ASP A 66 1.17 -8.75 -20.66
CA ASP A 66 0.67 -7.80 -19.67
C ASP A 66 -0.86 -7.79 -19.62
N GLU A 67 -1.52 -7.55 -20.75
CA GLU A 67 -3.00 -7.54 -20.85
C GLU A 67 -3.60 -8.92 -20.46
N LYS A 68 -2.94 -10.03 -20.80
CA LYS A 68 -3.39 -11.39 -20.41
C LYS A 68 -3.29 -11.63 -18.91
N ILE A 69 -2.26 -11.12 -18.28
CA ILE A 69 -2.06 -11.22 -16.83
C ILE A 69 -3.08 -10.35 -16.10
N ASP A 70 -3.33 -9.12 -16.58
CA ASP A 70 -4.34 -8.21 -16.02
C ASP A 70 -5.73 -8.85 -16.02
N LEU A 71 -6.12 -9.54 -17.08
CA LEU A 71 -7.40 -10.26 -17.18
C LEU A 71 -7.59 -11.33 -16.10
N VAL A 72 -6.51 -11.88 -15.55
CA VAL A 72 -6.57 -12.88 -14.47
C VAL A 72 -6.60 -12.21 -13.09
N PHE A 73 -5.78 -11.18 -12.89
CA PHE A 73 -5.64 -10.54 -11.57
C PHE A 73 -6.77 -9.57 -11.25
N LYS A 74 -7.26 -8.83 -12.24
CA LYS A 74 -8.30 -7.82 -12.06
C LYS A 74 -9.60 -8.38 -11.46
N PRO A 75 -10.19 -9.51 -11.92
CA PRO A 75 -11.39 -10.06 -11.29
C PRO A 75 -11.20 -10.44 -9.82
N ILE A 76 -10.00 -10.93 -9.45
CA ILE A 76 -9.68 -11.29 -8.06
C ILE A 76 -9.57 -10.01 -7.22
N ALA A 77 -8.86 -9.00 -7.71
CA ALA A 77 -8.71 -7.71 -7.05
C ALA A 77 -10.07 -7.01 -6.88
N ASP A 78 -10.88 -6.99 -7.93
CA ASP A 78 -12.22 -6.39 -7.91
C ASP A 78 -13.14 -7.10 -6.91
N PHE A 79 -13.12 -8.45 -6.87
CA PHE A 79 -13.93 -9.22 -5.92
C PHE A 79 -13.52 -8.96 -4.48
N VAL A 80 -12.23 -9.09 -4.15
CA VAL A 80 -11.72 -8.84 -2.79
C VAL A 80 -11.90 -7.37 -2.44
N GLY A 81 -11.57 -6.46 -3.35
CA GLY A 81 -11.73 -5.02 -3.18
C GLY A 81 -13.18 -4.62 -2.88
N SER A 82 -14.17 -5.20 -3.55
CA SER A 82 -15.59 -4.91 -3.31
C SER A 82 -16.04 -5.24 -1.89
N ILE A 83 -15.43 -6.23 -1.26
CA ILE A 83 -15.72 -6.61 0.13
C ILE A 83 -14.94 -5.70 1.10
N ILE A 84 -13.66 -5.50 0.87
CA ILE A 84 -12.75 -4.82 1.79
C ILE A 84 -12.99 -3.32 1.80
N PHE A 85 -13.18 -2.73 0.62
CA PHE A 85 -13.49 -1.31 0.46
C PHE A 85 -14.99 -1.03 0.43
N PHE A 86 -15.79 -1.87 1.13
CA PHE A 86 -17.23 -1.64 1.22
C PHE A 86 -17.52 -0.19 1.60
N PRO A 87 -18.22 0.58 0.74
CA PRO A 87 -18.42 2.01 0.91
C PRO A 87 -19.47 2.32 1.95
N ILE A 88 -19.12 3.16 2.93
CA ILE A 88 -20.09 3.78 3.84
C ILE A 88 -20.32 5.21 3.35
N ARG A 89 -21.57 5.54 3.03
CA ARG A 89 -21.95 6.86 2.55
C ARG A 89 -21.81 7.89 3.67
N ALA A 90 -20.96 8.91 3.47
CA ALA A 90 -20.64 9.92 4.48
C ALA A 90 -21.35 11.27 4.26
N GLY A 91 -22.06 11.43 3.15
CA GLY A 91 -22.79 12.64 2.81
C GLY A 91 -23.01 12.78 1.31
N SER A 92 -23.83 13.75 0.88
CA SER A 92 -24.04 14.06 -0.53
C SER A 92 -23.52 15.46 -0.83
N VAL A 93 -22.88 15.61 -1.99
CA VAL A 93 -22.40 16.90 -2.52
C VAL A 93 -23.01 17.11 -3.89
N ASP A 94 -23.63 18.25 -4.09
CA ASP A 94 -24.12 18.64 -5.41
C ASP A 94 -22.96 19.29 -6.18
N GLN A 95 -22.71 18.77 -7.38
CA GLN A 95 -21.68 19.29 -8.29
C GLN A 95 -22.30 19.78 -9.59
N ASN A 96 -21.83 20.93 -10.06
CA ASN A 96 -22.18 21.43 -11.38
C ASN A 96 -20.97 21.32 -12.29
N SER A 97 -21.19 20.80 -13.49
CA SER A 97 -20.18 20.74 -14.53
C SER A 97 -20.68 21.36 -15.82
N SER A 98 -19.78 21.94 -16.59
CA SER A 98 -20.11 22.47 -17.92
C SER A 98 -19.02 22.10 -18.91
N PHE A 99 -19.43 21.74 -20.12
CA PHE A 99 -18.53 21.47 -21.24
C PHE A 99 -19.15 21.97 -22.54
N GLU A 100 -18.33 22.16 -23.56
CA GLU A 100 -18.75 22.68 -24.86
C GLU A 100 -18.79 21.55 -25.90
N ILE A 101 -19.90 21.45 -26.62
CA ILE A 101 -20.06 20.54 -27.74
C ILE A 101 -19.79 21.38 -29.01
N PRO A 102 -18.71 21.11 -29.77
CA PRO A 102 -18.41 21.83 -31.00
C PRO A 102 -19.48 21.65 -32.10
N GLU A 103 -19.72 22.70 -32.91
CA GLU A 103 -20.67 22.65 -34.02
C GLU A 103 -20.26 21.63 -35.09
N GLU A 104 -18.97 21.42 -35.28
CA GLU A 104 -18.39 20.48 -36.25
C GLU A 104 -18.91 19.04 -36.08
N LEU A 105 -19.34 18.66 -34.86
CA LEU A 105 -19.87 17.33 -34.57
C LEU A 105 -21.26 17.07 -35.17
N PHE A 106 -21.96 18.13 -35.54
CA PHE A 106 -23.28 18.09 -36.20
C PHE A 106 -23.20 18.28 -37.70
N GLU A 107 -22.00 18.50 -38.26
CA GLU A 107 -21.81 18.56 -39.71
C GLU A 107 -22.18 17.23 -40.37
N GLY A 108 -22.85 17.31 -41.53
CA GLY A 108 -23.37 16.13 -42.25
C GLY A 108 -24.81 15.76 -41.97
N GLY A 109 -25.60 16.66 -41.34
CA GLY A 109 -27.05 16.49 -41.15
C GLY A 109 -27.44 15.50 -40.04
N LYS A 110 -26.63 15.37 -39.00
CA LYS A 110 -26.92 14.52 -37.82
C LYS A 110 -27.93 15.23 -36.93
N ASP A 111 -29.07 14.61 -36.69
CA ASP A 111 -30.12 15.12 -35.78
C ASP A 111 -29.75 14.98 -34.30
N SER A 112 -28.79 14.13 -33.96
CA SER A 112 -28.32 13.92 -32.59
C SER A 112 -26.98 13.19 -32.53
N ILE A 113 -26.21 13.43 -31.47
CA ILE A 113 -24.97 12.71 -31.12
C ILE A 113 -25.10 12.08 -29.73
N ILE A 114 -24.44 10.93 -29.54
CA ILE A 114 -24.41 10.23 -28.27
C ILE A 114 -23.04 10.46 -27.64
N ILE A 115 -23.04 10.95 -26.40
CA ILE A 115 -21.84 11.22 -25.62
C ILE A 115 -21.93 10.35 -24.35
N LYS A 116 -20.93 9.52 -24.10
CA LYS A 116 -20.86 8.71 -22.87
C LYS A 116 -20.31 9.54 -21.72
N PHE A 117 -20.90 9.41 -20.55
CA PHE A 117 -20.41 10.09 -19.32
C PHE A 117 -19.08 9.53 -18.84
N SER A 118 -18.73 8.28 -19.18
CA SER A 118 -17.40 7.70 -18.95
C SER A 118 -16.28 8.45 -19.66
N ASP A 119 -16.59 9.09 -20.80
CA ASP A 119 -15.61 9.86 -21.58
C ASP A 119 -15.39 11.27 -21.02
N PHE A 120 -16.25 11.67 -20.09
CA PHE A 120 -16.03 12.86 -19.29
C PHE A 120 -15.16 12.44 -18.08
N LYS A 121 -14.02 13.07 -17.89
CA LYS A 121 -13.23 13.02 -16.64
C LYS A 121 -14.02 13.59 -15.44
N ILE A 122 -15.34 13.67 -15.56
CA ILE A 122 -16.24 13.88 -14.47
C ILE A 122 -16.24 12.55 -13.73
N ASN A 123 -15.69 12.53 -12.51
CA ASN A 123 -15.88 11.46 -11.55
C ASN A 123 -17.38 11.38 -11.18
N ALA A 124 -18.22 11.07 -12.15
CA ALA A 124 -19.51 10.48 -11.93
C ALA A 124 -19.20 9.06 -11.47
N SER A 125 -18.67 8.95 -10.23
CA SER A 125 -18.57 7.69 -9.55
C SER A 125 -19.93 6.99 -9.69
N LYS A 126 -19.95 5.67 -9.65
CA LYS A 126 -21.17 4.83 -9.66
C LYS A 126 -22.23 5.26 -8.64
N ASP A 127 -21.98 6.33 -7.89
CA ASP A 127 -22.72 6.84 -6.72
C ASP A 127 -23.48 8.15 -6.98
N VAL A 128 -23.70 8.57 -8.24
CA VAL A 128 -24.55 9.72 -8.56
C VAL A 128 -26.02 9.28 -8.54
N GLU A 129 -26.83 9.84 -7.62
CA GLU A 129 -28.26 9.51 -7.55
C GLU A 129 -29.06 10.08 -8.72
N GLU A 130 -28.77 11.30 -9.14
CA GLU A 130 -29.46 11.97 -10.22
C GLU A 130 -28.52 12.91 -11.00
N VAL A 131 -28.60 12.85 -12.31
CA VAL A 131 -27.94 13.79 -13.22
C VAL A 131 -29.01 14.57 -13.95
N LYS A 132 -29.01 15.90 -13.78
CA LYS A 132 -29.95 16.81 -14.47
C LYS A 132 -29.22 17.64 -15.51
N LEU A 133 -29.83 17.73 -16.68
CA LEU A 133 -29.44 18.67 -17.71
C LEU A 133 -30.04 20.05 -17.36
N LEU A 134 -29.17 21.04 -17.12
CA LEU A 134 -29.58 22.41 -16.78
C LEU A 134 -29.85 23.27 -18.02
N SER A 135 -29.62 22.74 -19.23
CA SER A 135 -29.78 23.42 -20.51
C SER A 135 -30.49 22.51 -21.52
N ASP A 136 -31.26 23.10 -22.43
CA ASP A 136 -32.04 22.37 -23.43
C ASP A 136 -31.15 21.92 -24.61
N PHE A 137 -30.21 21.01 -24.35
CA PHE A 137 -29.27 20.45 -25.33
C PHE A 137 -29.64 19.03 -25.79
N GLY A 138 -30.53 18.36 -25.06
CA GLY A 138 -30.89 16.99 -25.38
C GLY A 138 -31.50 16.26 -24.17
N ARG A 139 -31.17 15.00 -24.00
CA ARG A 139 -31.63 14.19 -22.87
C ARG A 139 -30.56 13.26 -22.34
N ILE A 140 -30.60 12.98 -21.05
CA ILE A 140 -29.80 11.94 -20.41
C ILE A 140 -30.55 10.61 -20.53
N ALA A 141 -29.84 9.55 -20.87
CA ALA A 141 -30.34 8.18 -20.97
C ALA A 141 -29.33 7.19 -20.37
N LYS A 142 -29.69 5.92 -20.33
CA LYS A 142 -28.74 4.82 -20.01
C LYS A 142 -28.55 3.98 -21.26
N ASP A 143 -27.31 3.56 -21.50
CA ASP A 143 -26.99 2.62 -22.56
C ASP A 143 -27.37 1.17 -22.19
N GLU A 144 -27.09 0.22 -23.08
CA GLU A 144 -27.38 -1.22 -22.90
C GLU A 144 -26.64 -1.82 -21.68
N ASN A 145 -25.56 -1.19 -21.23
CA ASN A 145 -24.77 -1.60 -20.06
C ASN A 145 -25.19 -0.87 -18.77
N GLY A 146 -26.20 0.02 -18.86
CA GLY A 146 -26.65 0.83 -17.75
C GLY A 146 -25.81 2.08 -17.49
N GLU A 147 -24.82 2.38 -18.34
CA GLU A 147 -24.00 3.59 -18.24
C GLU A 147 -24.79 4.83 -18.69
N LEU A 148 -24.55 5.95 -17.99
CA LEU A 148 -25.20 7.22 -18.34
C LEU A 148 -24.60 7.77 -19.63
N ILE A 149 -25.52 8.19 -20.54
CA ILE A 149 -25.19 8.81 -21.82
C ILE A 149 -25.98 10.11 -21.99
N LEU A 150 -25.37 11.10 -22.66
CA LEU A 150 -26.06 12.30 -23.12
C LEU A 150 -26.36 12.14 -24.60
N ILE A 151 -27.64 12.26 -24.98
CA ILE A 151 -28.08 12.36 -26.36
C ILE A 151 -28.26 13.85 -26.66
N ALA A 152 -27.23 14.47 -27.25
CA ALA A 152 -27.23 15.89 -27.55
C ALA A 152 -27.85 16.15 -28.94
N LYS A 153 -28.68 17.20 -29.07
CA LYS A 153 -29.37 17.59 -30.30
C LYS A 153 -28.82 18.86 -30.93
N LYS A 154 -27.92 19.57 -30.27
CA LYS A 154 -27.30 20.80 -30.77
C LYS A 154 -25.94 21.02 -30.13
N ALA A 155 -25.11 21.81 -30.81
CA ALA A 155 -23.83 22.27 -30.29
C ALA A 155 -23.99 23.39 -29.25
N GLY A 156 -22.95 23.64 -28.45
CA GLY A 156 -22.87 24.71 -27.49
C GLY A 156 -22.58 24.23 -26.06
N THR A 157 -22.59 25.13 -25.08
CA THR A 157 -22.23 24.84 -23.70
C THR A 157 -23.33 24.06 -22.97
N VAL A 158 -23.06 22.80 -22.67
CA VAL A 158 -23.92 21.93 -21.85
C VAL A 158 -23.61 22.14 -20.40
N LYS A 159 -24.64 22.37 -19.59
CA LYS A 159 -24.52 22.45 -18.12
C LYS A 159 -25.24 21.26 -17.48
N LEU A 160 -24.53 20.54 -16.64
CA LEU A 160 -25.02 19.39 -15.92
C LEU A 160 -24.99 19.68 -14.41
N ALA A 161 -26.05 19.31 -13.71
CA ALA A 161 -26.07 19.23 -12.26
C ALA A 161 -26.10 17.76 -11.86
N PHE A 162 -25.13 17.39 -11.04
CA PHE A 162 -25.06 16.09 -10.37
C PHE A 162 -25.56 16.27 -8.96
N SER A 163 -26.69 15.69 -8.62
CA SER A 163 -27.20 15.68 -7.25
C SER A 163 -26.94 14.33 -6.60
N GLY A 164 -26.60 14.38 -5.32
CA GLY A 164 -26.40 13.17 -4.54
C GLY A 164 -25.09 12.43 -4.86
N THR A 165 -24.03 13.13 -5.29
CA THR A 165 -22.71 12.53 -5.33
C THR A 165 -22.30 12.21 -3.89
N TYR A 166 -22.40 10.95 -3.49
CA TYR A 166 -22.03 10.54 -2.15
C TYR A 166 -20.52 10.46 -2.02
N VAL A 167 -19.99 11.07 -0.96
CA VAL A 167 -18.64 10.78 -0.50
C VAL A 167 -18.70 9.45 0.25
N SER A 168 -18.14 8.42 -0.33
CA SER A 168 -18.08 7.10 0.28
C SER A 168 -16.75 6.89 0.97
N VAL A 169 -16.78 6.52 2.26
CA VAL A 169 -15.59 6.17 3.04
C VAL A 169 -15.49 4.65 3.12
N PRO A 170 -14.42 4.03 2.66
CA PRO A 170 -14.21 2.59 2.83
C PRO A 170 -14.26 2.17 4.29
N LEU A 171 -15.05 1.13 4.62
CA LEU A 171 -15.20 0.63 5.99
C LEU A 171 -13.84 0.31 6.63
N VAL A 172 -12.91 -0.23 5.88
CA VAL A 172 -11.58 -0.58 6.38
C VAL A 172 -10.81 0.65 6.90
N LEU A 173 -10.95 1.80 6.24
CA LEU A 173 -10.29 3.04 6.69
C LEU A 173 -10.93 3.57 7.98
N ILE A 174 -12.25 3.47 8.12
CA ILE A 174 -12.93 3.81 9.37
C ILE A 174 -12.41 2.97 10.53
N ILE A 175 -12.26 1.66 10.31
CA ILE A 175 -11.71 0.73 11.31
C ILE A 175 -10.25 1.08 11.65
N LEU A 176 -9.43 1.42 10.65
CA LEU A 176 -8.05 1.85 10.89
C LEU A 176 -7.97 3.14 11.71
N ILE A 177 -8.73 4.16 11.32
CA ILE A 177 -8.73 5.47 12.02
C ILE A 177 -9.22 5.30 13.46
N LEU A 178 -10.35 4.63 13.66
CA LEU A 178 -10.91 4.39 14.99
C LEU A 178 -10.00 3.52 15.84
N GLY A 179 -9.39 2.48 15.26
CA GLY A 179 -8.42 1.63 15.94
C GLY A 179 -7.18 2.42 16.39
N ALA A 180 -6.61 3.23 15.51
CA ALA A 180 -5.42 4.04 15.81
C ALA A 180 -5.71 5.11 16.89
N LEU A 181 -6.86 5.76 16.83
CA LEU A 181 -7.34 6.67 17.88
C LEU A 181 -7.54 5.94 19.21
N PHE A 182 -8.21 4.77 19.18
CA PHE A 182 -8.42 3.95 20.37
C PHE A 182 -7.10 3.59 21.06
N PHE A 183 -6.11 3.06 20.33
CA PHE A 183 -4.84 2.68 20.93
C PHE A 183 -4.03 3.89 21.42
N THR A 184 -4.06 5.01 20.70
CA THR A 184 -3.40 6.24 21.14
C THR A 184 -3.95 6.72 22.47
N ILE A 185 -5.28 6.75 22.64
CA ILE A 185 -5.94 7.18 23.89
C ILE A 185 -5.77 6.13 24.98
N TYR A 186 -6.00 4.85 24.67
CA TYR A 186 -5.95 3.73 25.62
C TYR A 186 -4.57 3.59 26.29
N PHE A 187 -3.49 3.74 25.51
CA PHE A 187 -2.11 3.70 26.02
C PHE A 187 -1.57 5.08 26.42
N LYS A 188 -2.46 6.09 26.61
CA LYS A 188 -2.10 7.42 27.11
C LYS A 188 -1.00 8.09 26.28
N PHE A 189 -1.20 8.13 24.97
CA PHE A 189 -0.30 8.76 24.02
C PHE A 189 1.12 8.18 24.05
N VAL A 190 1.21 6.85 24.08
CA VAL A 190 2.48 6.10 24.09
C VAL A 190 3.40 6.53 22.94
N ASN A 191 2.84 6.88 21.80
CA ASN A 191 3.49 7.41 20.61
C ASN A 191 4.33 8.66 20.86
N PHE A 192 3.97 9.50 21.84
CA PHE A 192 4.76 10.69 22.21
C PHE A 192 5.58 10.46 23.47
N THR A 193 5.04 9.73 24.43
CA THR A 193 5.68 9.58 25.76
C THR A 193 6.85 8.61 25.78
N LEU A 194 6.90 7.62 24.86
CA LEU A 194 7.93 6.58 24.86
C LEU A 194 8.88 6.60 23.66
N ILE A 195 8.79 7.57 22.77
CA ILE A 195 9.68 7.66 21.60
C ILE A 195 11.17 7.76 21.99
N ARG A 196 11.48 8.49 23.07
CA ARG A 196 12.86 8.57 23.60
C ARG A 196 13.33 7.23 24.17
N THR A 197 12.43 6.49 24.82
CA THR A 197 12.71 5.15 25.32
C THR A 197 12.97 4.18 24.18
N ALA A 198 12.21 4.27 23.07
CA ALA A 198 12.44 3.47 21.88
C ALA A 198 13.87 3.65 21.32
N VAL A 199 14.33 4.89 21.20
CA VAL A 199 15.71 5.18 20.76
C VAL A 199 16.75 4.60 21.71
N LYS A 200 16.52 4.65 23.03
CA LYS A 200 17.43 4.08 24.02
C LYS A 200 17.51 2.56 23.94
N ILE A 201 16.37 1.87 23.75
CA ILE A 201 16.34 0.42 23.57
C ILE A 201 17.17 0.03 22.35
N VAL A 202 16.95 0.69 21.22
CA VAL A 202 17.70 0.41 19.98
C VAL A 202 19.21 0.66 20.13
N LYS A 203 19.60 1.63 20.99
CA LYS A 203 21.02 1.90 21.30
C LYS A 203 21.65 0.90 22.27
N GLY A 204 20.86 0.02 22.87
CA GLY A 204 21.32 -0.96 23.86
C GLY A 204 21.40 -0.43 25.30
N ASP A 205 20.84 0.77 25.59
CA ASP A 205 20.88 1.34 26.96
C ASP A 205 20.17 0.45 28.01
N TYR A 206 19.39 -0.55 27.56
CA TYR A 206 18.61 -1.47 28.38
C TYR A 206 18.92 -2.95 28.10
N ASP A 207 20.03 -3.27 27.42
CA ASP A 207 20.40 -4.65 27.08
C ASP A 207 20.54 -5.54 28.32
N ASP A 208 21.08 -5.01 29.45
CA ASP A 208 21.19 -5.73 30.73
C ASP A 208 19.84 -6.16 31.30
N ILE A 209 18.76 -5.43 30.95
CA ILE A 209 17.40 -5.75 31.39
C ILE A 209 16.72 -6.67 30.36
N ASP A 210 16.96 -6.46 29.09
CA ASP A 210 16.27 -7.14 27.98
C ASP A 210 16.85 -8.54 27.72
N HIS A 211 18.12 -8.80 28.09
CA HIS A 211 18.76 -10.09 27.94
C HIS A 211 18.93 -10.86 29.26
N HIS A 212 18.97 -12.19 29.20
CA HIS A 212 19.21 -13.01 30.36
C HIS A 212 20.64 -12.94 30.87
N THR A 213 20.85 -12.33 32.00
CA THR A 213 21.86 -12.80 32.93
C THR A 213 21.18 -13.81 33.86
N ALA A 214 21.80 -14.92 34.10
CA ALA A 214 21.41 -16.18 34.70
C ALA A 214 20.52 -16.22 35.99
N ASP A 215 19.83 -15.18 36.38
CA ASP A 215 18.98 -15.15 37.57
C ASP A 215 17.49 -15.25 37.18
N VAL A 216 17.05 -16.50 37.07
CA VAL A 216 15.63 -16.85 36.99
C VAL A 216 15.02 -16.65 38.36
N ALA A 217 14.28 -15.56 38.55
CA ALA A 217 13.40 -15.44 39.72
C ALA A 217 12.26 -16.45 39.55
N GLU A 218 12.19 -17.42 40.45
CA GLU A 218 11.10 -18.38 40.58
C GLU A 218 9.76 -17.65 40.66
N GLY A 219 8.85 -18.00 39.79
CA GLY A 219 7.44 -17.69 39.90
C GLY A 219 6.80 -16.95 38.73
N ASP A 220 5.97 -17.66 38.02
CA ASP A 220 4.79 -17.22 37.30
C ASP A 220 4.94 -16.64 35.89
N SER A 221 6.09 -16.70 35.27
CA SER A 221 6.22 -16.50 33.82
C SER A 221 7.55 -17.02 33.32
N THR A 222 7.54 -17.65 32.16
CA THR A 222 8.77 -17.93 31.42
C THR A 222 9.64 -16.68 31.38
N PRO A 223 10.96 -16.82 31.59
CA PRO A 223 11.90 -15.75 31.37
C PRO A 223 11.67 -15.20 29.94
N GLY A 224 11.37 -13.93 29.80
CA GLY A 224 11.16 -13.33 28.51
C GLY A 224 9.76 -12.82 28.20
N GLY A 225 8.79 -12.98 29.10
CA GLY A 225 7.41 -12.51 28.87
C GLY A 225 6.62 -13.31 27.85
N ASP A 226 7.21 -14.36 27.28
CA ASP A 226 6.55 -15.30 26.38
C ASP A 226 5.55 -16.20 27.12
N VAL A 227 4.60 -16.78 26.40
CA VAL A 227 3.65 -17.74 26.98
C VAL A 227 4.34 -19.09 27.15
N PHE A 228 4.27 -19.71 28.33
CA PHE A 228 4.97 -20.96 28.67
C PHE A 228 4.80 -22.08 27.64
N GLU A 229 3.59 -22.20 27.07
CA GLU A 229 3.28 -23.24 26.07
C GLU A 229 3.94 -23.01 24.69
N THR A 230 4.63 -21.88 24.47
CA THR A 230 5.16 -21.48 23.15
C THR A 230 6.67 -21.57 23.04
N ILE A 231 7.38 -21.76 24.15
CA ILE A 231 8.85 -21.89 24.16
C ILE A 231 9.21 -23.36 24.30
N ALA A 232 9.83 -23.92 23.27
CA ALA A 232 10.30 -25.30 23.26
C ALA A 232 11.67 -25.49 23.92
N VAL A 233 12.46 -24.42 24.04
CA VAL A 233 13.78 -24.42 24.66
C VAL A 233 13.87 -23.31 25.70
N GLU A 234 14.14 -23.68 26.94
CA GLU A 234 14.32 -22.74 28.03
C GLU A 234 15.53 -21.82 27.79
N GLY A 235 15.30 -20.49 27.86
CA GLY A 235 16.35 -19.50 27.61
C GLY A 235 16.53 -19.09 26.13
N ALA A 236 15.70 -19.59 25.20
CA ALA A 236 15.72 -19.13 23.82
C ALA A 236 15.03 -17.76 23.68
N GLU A 237 15.83 -16.69 23.42
CA GLU A 237 15.37 -15.30 23.45
C GLU A 237 14.94 -14.74 22.08
N GLY A 238 15.19 -15.45 20.98
CA GLY A 238 14.93 -14.99 19.62
C GLY A 238 16.14 -15.09 18.70
N GLU A 239 16.01 -14.58 17.46
CA GLU A 239 16.98 -14.76 16.38
C GLU A 239 17.82 -13.50 16.09
N VAL A 240 17.28 -12.30 16.28
CA VAL A 240 17.85 -11.03 15.83
C VAL A 240 17.85 -9.97 16.94
N SER A 241 18.72 -8.94 16.83
CA SER A 241 18.73 -7.79 17.74
C SER A 241 17.55 -6.85 17.51
N HIS A 242 17.28 -5.92 18.46
CA HIS A 242 16.29 -4.85 18.31
C HIS A 242 16.54 -4.02 17.04
N PHE A 243 17.81 -3.67 16.77
CA PHE A 243 18.16 -2.92 15.56
C PHE A 243 17.92 -3.71 14.29
N GLN A 244 18.24 -5.01 14.26
CA GLN A 244 17.98 -5.87 13.11
C GLN A 244 16.48 -6.11 12.87
N ALA A 245 15.69 -6.28 13.93
CA ALA A 245 14.23 -6.40 13.85
C ALA A 245 13.62 -5.11 13.29
N LEU A 246 14.02 -3.95 13.84
CA LEU A 246 13.58 -2.64 13.35
C LEU A 246 13.97 -2.40 11.89
N THR A 247 15.21 -2.67 11.51
CA THR A 247 15.65 -2.47 10.12
C THR A 247 15.01 -3.45 9.15
N ALA A 248 14.71 -4.68 9.58
CA ALA A 248 13.94 -5.63 8.79
C ALA A 248 12.49 -5.15 8.60
N ALA A 249 11.85 -4.57 9.62
CA ALA A 249 10.53 -3.99 9.54
C ALA A 249 10.54 -2.69 8.69
N LEU A 250 11.48 -1.79 8.93
CA LEU A 250 11.68 -0.59 8.09
C LEU A 250 11.98 -0.94 6.63
N SER A 251 12.65 -2.05 6.37
CA SER A 251 12.88 -2.54 5.01
C SER A 251 11.59 -2.96 4.30
N ALA A 252 10.58 -3.42 5.04
CA ALA A 252 9.27 -3.73 4.48
C ALA A 252 8.47 -2.46 4.17
N THR A 253 8.52 -1.48 5.06
CA THR A 253 7.71 -0.26 5.02
C THR A 253 8.40 0.86 4.23
N VAL A 254 9.67 1.14 4.48
CA VAL A 254 10.45 2.15 3.73
C VAL A 254 10.87 1.58 2.38
N GLY A 255 9.96 1.68 1.43
CA GLY A 255 10.08 1.15 0.08
C GLY A 255 9.62 2.17 -0.97
N LEU A 256 9.17 1.65 -2.10
CA LEU A 256 8.61 2.52 -3.15
C LEU A 256 7.26 3.13 -2.75
N GLY A 257 6.63 2.68 -1.67
CA GLY A 257 5.49 3.34 -1.04
C GLY A 257 5.77 4.78 -0.61
N ASN A 258 6.96 5.04 -0.06
CA ASN A 258 7.40 6.38 0.38
C ASN A 258 7.79 7.31 -0.76
N ILE A 259 8.04 6.78 -1.94
CA ILE A 259 8.48 7.52 -3.12
C ILE A 259 7.32 7.63 -4.11
N ALA A 260 6.98 6.52 -4.75
CA ALA A 260 5.90 6.42 -5.73
C ALA A 260 4.51 6.58 -5.08
N GLY A 261 4.28 5.95 -3.91
CA GLY A 261 3.00 6.02 -3.21
C GLY A 261 2.65 7.43 -2.72
N VAL A 262 3.65 8.23 -2.32
CA VAL A 262 3.46 9.65 -1.97
C VAL A 262 3.14 10.48 -3.20
N ALA A 263 3.80 10.23 -4.34
CA ALA A 263 3.49 10.90 -5.60
C ALA A 263 2.04 10.60 -6.03
N VAL A 264 1.59 9.34 -5.91
CA VAL A 264 0.19 8.95 -6.11
C VAL A 264 -0.75 9.70 -5.16
N ALA A 265 -0.39 9.82 -3.87
CA ALA A 265 -1.21 10.52 -2.89
C ALA A 265 -1.40 11.99 -3.27
N ILE A 266 -0.32 12.67 -3.71
CA ILE A 266 -0.35 14.09 -4.10
C ILE A 266 -1.08 14.26 -5.44
N SER A 267 -0.88 13.38 -6.41
CA SER A 267 -1.60 13.43 -7.69
C SER A 267 -3.11 13.32 -7.48
N LEU A 268 -3.56 12.37 -6.65
CA LEU A 268 -4.98 12.13 -6.41
C LEU A 268 -5.61 13.14 -5.42
N GLY A 269 -4.96 13.33 -4.28
CA GLY A 269 -5.49 14.11 -3.15
C GLY A 269 -4.97 15.55 -3.05
N GLY A 270 -4.04 15.95 -3.93
CA GLY A 270 -3.35 17.22 -3.82
C GLY A 270 -2.42 17.31 -2.59
N PRO A 271 -1.82 18.48 -2.34
CA PRO A 271 -0.91 18.70 -1.21
C PRO A 271 -1.52 18.35 0.15
N GLY A 272 -2.83 18.52 0.32
CA GLY A 272 -3.56 18.25 1.56
C GLY A 272 -3.49 16.80 2.03
N ALA A 273 -3.30 15.84 1.13
CA ALA A 273 -3.11 14.43 1.48
C ALA A 273 -1.92 14.24 2.44
N THR A 274 -0.88 15.07 2.32
CA THR A 274 0.30 15.05 3.20
C THR A 274 -0.07 15.28 4.67
N PHE A 275 -0.96 16.22 4.96
CA PHE A 275 -1.42 16.46 6.34
C PHE A 275 -2.03 15.19 6.95
N TRP A 276 -2.92 14.55 6.22
CA TRP A 276 -3.61 13.35 6.68
C TRP A 276 -2.67 12.14 6.77
N MET A 277 -1.65 12.06 5.90
CA MET A 277 -0.60 11.05 6.00
C MET A 277 0.22 11.22 7.29
N ILE A 278 0.64 12.44 7.62
CA ILE A 278 1.39 12.74 8.85
C ILE A 278 0.56 12.35 10.08
N LEU A 279 -0.71 12.74 10.11
CA LEU A 279 -1.60 12.40 11.21
C LEU A 279 -1.79 10.89 11.34
N ALA A 280 -1.99 10.17 10.23
CA ALA A 280 -2.09 8.73 10.20
C ALA A 280 -0.79 8.05 10.70
N GLY A 281 0.38 8.59 10.34
CA GLY A 281 1.68 8.13 10.84
C GLY A 281 1.77 8.22 12.37
N PHE A 282 1.45 9.39 12.94
CA PHE A 282 1.46 9.56 14.40
C PHE A 282 0.48 8.64 15.12
N LEU A 283 -0.75 8.53 14.62
CA LEU A 283 -1.76 7.65 15.24
C LEU A 283 -1.38 6.17 15.08
N GLY A 284 -0.81 5.80 13.94
CA GLY A 284 -0.36 4.43 13.63
C GLY A 284 0.72 3.90 14.57
N MET A 285 1.56 4.77 15.14
CA MET A 285 2.60 4.37 16.10
C MET A 285 2.03 3.56 17.28
N ALA A 286 0.91 3.98 17.88
CA ALA A 286 0.30 3.26 19.00
C ALA A 286 -0.28 1.90 18.60
N THR A 287 -0.74 1.78 17.35
CA THR A 287 -1.19 0.49 16.79
C THR A 287 0.00 -0.46 16.60
N LYS A 288 1.10 0.01 16.00
CA LYS A 288 2.35 -0.76 15.85
C LYS A 288 2.92 -1.25 17.18
N PHE A 289 2.94 -0.37 18.19
CA PHE A 289 3.30 -0.75 19.55
C PHE A 289 2.50 -1.96 20.04
N THR A 290 1.19 -1.95 19.80
CA THR A 290 0.28 -3.03 20.22
C THR A 290 0.55 -4.32 19.46
N GLU A 291 0.68 -4.24 18.13
CA GLU A 291 0.96 -5.36 17.23
C GLU A 291 2.25 -6.08 17.62
N CYS A 292 3.34 -5.33 17.73
CA CYS A 292 4.66 -5.91 17.95
C CYS A 292 4.82 -6.44 19.38
N THR A 293 4.21 -5.78 20.40
CA THR A 293 4.13 -6.35 21.74
C THR A 293 3.43 -7.72 21.75
N LEU A 294 2.30 -7.86 21.04
CA LEU A 294 1.59 -9.14 20.97
C LEU A 294 2.34 -10.15 20.09
N GLY A 295 3.00 -9.69 19.04
CA GLY A 295 3.81 -10.54 18.16
C GLY A 295 4.91 -11.27 18.94
N VAL A 296 5.66 -10.55 19.77
CA VAL A 296 6.68 -11.14 20.65
C VAL A 296 6.05 -12.01 21.73
N LYS A 297 4.96 -11.54 22.38
CA LYS A 297 4.34 -12.26 23.50
C LYS A 297 3.82 -13.65 23.13
N TYR A 298 3.27 -13.82 21.93
CA TYR A 298 2.62 -15.06 21.49
C TYR A 298 3.42 -15.84 20.45
N ARG A 299 4.69 -15.47 20.22
CA ARG A 299 5.59 -16.18 19.32
C ARG A 299 5.84 -17.63 19.76
N GLU A 300 6.22 -18.47 18.83
CA GLU A 300 6.75 -19.81 19.09
C GLU A 300 8.25 -19.81 18.81
N VAL A 301 9.02 -20.35 19.75
CA VAL A 301 10.45 -20.61 19.56
C VAL A 301 10.62 -22.11 19.51
N THR A 302 11.07 -22.63 18.37
CA THR A 302 11.28 -24.05 18.15
C THR A 302 12.62 -24.52 18.75
N GLU A 303 12.82 -25.83 18.88
CA GLU A 303 14.05 -26.43 19.45
C GLU A 303 15.34 -26.01 18.76
N ASP A 304 15.27 -25.70 17.47
CA ASP A 304 16.41 -25.17 16.69
C ASP A 304 16.60 -23.65 16.84
N GLY A 305 15.83 -23.01 17.70
CA GLY A 305 15.86 -21.56 17.96
C GLY A 305 15.16 -20.72 16.89
N THR A 306 14.46 -21.35 15.94
CA THR A 306 13.70 -20.60 14.91
C THR A 306 12.44 -20.01 15.51
N VAL A 307 12.19 -18.71 15.24
CA VAL A 307 11.03 -18.00 15.75
C VAL A 307 9.89 -18.00 14.72
N HIS A 308 8.69 -18.26 15.20
CA HIS A 308 7.45 -18.15 14.45
C HIS A 308 6.48 -17.25 15.21
N GLY A 309 6.14 -16.10 14.68
CA GLY A 309 5.27 -15.12 15.34
C GLY A 309 4.45 -14.28 14.37
N GLY A 310 3.78 -13.29 14.92
CA GLY A 310 2.90 -12.40 14.18
C GLY A 310 1.42 -12.63 14.47
N PRO A 311 0.52 -11.97 13.72
CA PRO A 311 -0.92 -11.98 13.99
C PRO A 311 -1.55 -13.36 14.05
N MET A 312 -1.12 -14.30 13.21
CA MET A 312 -1.64 -15.66 13.21
C MET A 312 -1.55 -16.29 14.60
N TYR A 313 -0.46 -16.01 15.32
CA TYR A 313 -0.17 -16.59 16.64
C TYR A 313 -0.92 -15.88 17.76
N TYR A 314 -0.91 -14.54 17.82
CA TYR A 314 -1.68 -13.87 18.87
C TYR A 314 -3.19 -13.93 18.66
N LEU A 315 -3.69 -14.03 17.41
CA LEU A 315 -5.10 -14.27 17.15
C LEU A 315 -5.51 -15.67 17.60
N SER A 316 -4.77 -16.72 17.22
CA SER A 316 -5.13 -18.09 17.59
C SER A 316 -4.97 -18.38 19.10
N LYS A 317 -3.84 -17.97 19.71
CA LYS A 317 -3.51 -18.25 21.11
C LYS A 317 -4.10 -17.23 22.07
N GLY A 318 -3.93 -15.94 21.78
CA GLY A 318 -4.41 -14.87 22.64
C GLY A 318 -5.94 -14.84 22.78
N LEU A 319 -6.67 -15.07 21.70
CA LEU A 319 -8.13 -15.16 21.75
C LEU A 319 -8.59 -16.49 22.41
N LYS A 320 -7.83 -17.59 22.29
CA LYS A 320 -8.10 -18.84 23.02
C LYS A 320 -8.04 -18.62 24.54
N GLU A 321 -7.04 -17.85 25.06
CA GLU A 321 -6.97 -17.47 26.47
C GLU A 321 -8.18 -16.66 26.95
N LYS A 322 -8.87 -15.98 26.03
CA LYS A 322 -10.11 -15.22 26.32
C LYS A 322 -11.38 -16.03 26.13
N GLY A 323 -11.28 -17.34 25.90
CA GLY A 323 -12.42 -18.21 25.63
C GLY A 323 -12.98 -18.09 24.20
N LEU A 324 -12.31 -17.34 23.31
CA LEU A 324 -12.73 -17.07 21.92
C LEU A 324 -11.90 -17.88 20.90
N GLY A 325 -11.48 -19.09 21.24
CA GLY A 325 -10.56 -19.90 20.42
C GLY A 325 -11.07 -20.22 19.02
N GLY A 326 -12.38 -20.44 18.84
CA GLY A 326 -12.99 -20.64 17.52
C GLY A 326 -12.85 -19.43 16.62
N LEU A 327 -13.22 -18.24 17.12
CA LEU A 327 -13.07 -16.97 16.43
C LEU A 327 -11.59 -16.71 16.12
N GLY A 328 -10.70 -16.91 17.10
CA GLY A 328 -9.26 -16.69 16.93
C GLY A 328 -8.67 -17.53 15.81
N LYS A 329 -9.08 -18.81 15.67
CA LYS A 329 -8.63 -19.68 14.59
C LYS A 329 -9.09 -19.18 13.22
N VAL A 330 -10.35 -18.75 13.09
CA VAL A 330 -10.90 -18.23 11.83
C VAL A 330 -10.16 -16.96 11.42
N LEU A 331 -10.01 -16.01 12.35
CA LEU A 331 -9.30 -14.75 12.09
C LEU A 331 -7.83 -14.98 11.72
N ALA A 332 -7.15 -15.93 12.38
CA ALA A 332 -5.76 -16.26 12.10
C ALA A 332 -5.57 -16.88 10.70
N ILE A 333 -6.48 -17.77 10.28
CA ILE A 333 -6.45 -18.36 8.93
C ILE A 333 -6.73 -17.29 7.88
N PHE A 334 -7.74 -16.45 8.08
CA PHE A 334 -8.06 -15.34 7.18
C PHE A 334 -6.88 -14.39 7.04
N PHE A 335 -6.30 -13.96 8.17
CA PHE A 335 -5.09 -13.14 8.17
C PHE A 335 -3.96 -13.78 7.36
N ALA A 336 -3.68 -15.06 7.58
CA ALA A 336 -2.59 -15.76 6.91
C ALA A 336 -2.79 -15.81 5.38
N ILE A 337 -4.01 -16.05 4.91
CA ILE A 337 -4.33 -16.06 3.48
C ILE A 337 -4.09 -14.66 2.88
N MET A 338 -4.60 -13.60 3.53
CA MET A 338 -4.43 -12.23 3.06
C MET A 338 -2.97 -11.77 3.13
N CYS A 339 -2.22 -12.18 4.14
CA CYS A 339 -0.79 -11.90 4.29
C CYS A 339 0.04 -12.53 3.15
N ILE A 340 -0.30 -13.75 2.72
CA ILE A 340 0.32 -14.37 1.54
C ILE A 340 0.00 -13.55 0.28
N GLY A 341 -1.27 -13.16 0.09
CA GLY A 341 -1.67 -12.29 -1.01
C GLY A 341 -0.97 -10.93 -0.99
N GLY A 342 -0.91 -10.27 0.17
CA GLY A 342 -0.19 -9.01 0.37
C GLY A 342 1.30 -9.13 0.10
N SER A 343 1.91 -10.28 0.46
CA SER A 343 3.33 -10.54 0.17
C SER A 343 3.60 -10.67 -1.34
N PHE A 344 2.65 -11.20 -2.11
CA PHE A 344 2.78 -11.26 -3.56
C PHE A 344 2.45 -9.93 -4.22
N GLY A 345 1.47 -9.15 -3.70
CA GLY A 345 1.06 -7.86 -4.21
C GLY A 345 2.01 -6.72 -3.83
N GLY A 346 1.68 -6.00 -2.74
CA GLY A 346 2.39 -4.79 -2.31
C GLY A 346 3.84 -5.03 -1.93
N GLY A 347 4.13 -6.18 -1.29
CA GLY A 347 5.47 -6.57 -0.89
C GLY A 347 6.37 -7.09 -2.01
N ASN A 348 5.83 -7.36 -3.20
CA ASN A 348 6.57 -7.95 -4.32
C ASN A 348 6.23 -7.29 -5.65
N MET A 349 5.02 -7.54 -6.20
CA MET A 349 4.64 -7.10 -7.55
C MET A 349 4.72 -5.59 -7.69
N PHE A 350 4.23 -4.81 -6.71
CA PHE A 350 4.31 -3.35 -6.72
C PHE A 350 5.76 -2.85 -6.75
N GLN A 351 6.63 -3.46 -5.95
CA GLN A 351 8.03 -3.11 -5.88
C GLN A 351 8.75 -3.42 -7.21
N ALA A 352 8.51 -4.61 -7.75
CA ALA A 352 9.09 -5.03 -9.03
C ALA A 352 8.59 -4.17 -10.20
N ASN A 353 7.29 -3.81 -10.21
CA ASN A 353 6.67 -2.96 -11.22
C ASN A 353 7.32 -1.58 -11.27
N GLN A 354 7.38 -0.89 -10.13
CA GLN A 354 7.91 0.48 -10.07
C GLN A 354 9.42 0.52 -10.32
N ALA A 355 10.18 -0.47 -9.87
CA ALA A 355 11.60 -0.58 -10.19
C ALA A 355 11.82 -0.83 -11.70
N ALA A 356 11.02 -1.71 -12.31
CA ALA A 356 11.08 -1.99 -13.73
C ALA A 356 10.69 -0.77 -14.58
N ALA A 357 9.66 -0.02 -14.17
CA ALA A 357 9.24 1.21 -14.84
C ALA A 357 10.38 2.24 -14.83
N GLN A 358 11.02 2.45 -13.67
CA GLN A 358 12.14 3.39 -13.55
C GLN A 358 13.36 3.00 -14.38
N ILE A 359 13.71 1.69 -14.40
CA ILE A 359 14.81 1.17 -15.21
C ILE A 359 14.49 1.32 -16.71
N SER A 360 13.28 0.93 -17.13
CA SER A 360 12.86 0.97 -18.54
C SER A 360 12.79 2.41 -19.05
N GLY A 361 12.18 3.32 -18.27
CA GLY A 361 12.10 4.73 -18.62
C GLY A 361 13.47 5.38 -18.77
N LYS A 362 14.42 5.04 -17.86
CA LYS A 362 15.77 5.62 -17.91
C LYS A 362 16.65 5.06 -19.02
N LEU A 363 16.51 3.76 -19.34
CA LEU A 363 17.31 3.09 -20.37
C LEU A 363 16.66 3.12 -21.78
N GLY A 364 15.44 3.68 -21.89
CA GLY A 364 14.72 3.77 -23.17
C GLY A 364 14.22 2.41 -23.68
N PHE A 365 13.88 1.49 -22.78
CA PHE A 365 13.35 0.18 -23.16
C PHE A 365 11.83 0.27 -23.37
N GLU A 366 11.36 0.27 -24.60
CA GLU A 366 9.94 0.35 -24.95
C GLU A 366 9.24 -1.01 -25.11
N SER A 367 9.97 -2.13 -25.02
CA SER A 367 9.39 -3.45 -25.28
C SER A 367 8.86 -4.13 -24.02
N GLY A 368 7.68 -4.76 -24.08
CA GLY A 368 7.12 -5.58 -22.99
C GLY A 368 8.04 -6.72 -22.54
N ALA A 369 9.02 -7.12 -23.35
CA ALA A 369 10.07 -8.07 -22.97
C ALA A 369 11.05 -7.49 -21.94
N ALA A 370 11.23 -6.16 -21.88
CA ALA A 370 12.15 -5.53 -20.92
C ALA A 370 11.72 -5.78 -19.47
N GLY A 371 10.42 -5.64 -19.15
CA GLY A 371 9.89 -5.93 -17.82
C GLY A 371 10.18 -7.37 -17.37
N VAL A 372 10.01 -8.34 -18.26
CA VAL A 372 10.33 -9.76 -17.96
C VAL A 372 11.82 -9.94 -17.62
N ILE A 373 12.72 -9.36 -18.44
CA ILE A 373 14.17 -9.48 -18.21
C ILE A 373 14.58 -8.83 -16.89
N ILE A 374 14.10 -7.61 -16.63
CA ILE A 374 14.36 -6.90 -15.36
C ILE A 374 13.81 -7.72 -14.19
N GLY A 375 12.58 -8.25 -14.30
CA GLY A 375 11.96 -9.10 -13.30
C GLY A 375 12.77 -10.36 -13.00
N ILE A 376 13.34 -11.04 -14.01
CA ILE A 376 14.21 -12.21 -13.84
C ILE A 376 15.49 -11.83 -13.08
N VAL A 377 16.14 -10.72 -13.46
CA VAL A 377 17.36 -10.25 -12.76
C VAL A 377 17.05 -9.95 -11.29
N MET A 378 15.96 -9.23 -11.02
CA MET A 378 15.54 -8.94 -9.65
C MET A 378 15.19 -10.22 -8.88
N ALA A 379 14.49 -11.17 -9.50
CA ALA A 379 14.15 -12.45 -8.88
C ALA A 379 15.41 -13.25 -8.49
N ILE A 380 16.46 -13.23 -9.31
CA ILE A 380 17.74 -13.89 -8.98
C ILE A 380 18.38 -13.22 -7.74
N ILE A 381 18.46 -11.88 -7.72
CA ILE A 381 19.07 -11.14 -6.60
C ILE A 381 18.31 -11.41 -5.30
N VAL A 382 16.99 -11.30 -5.33
CA VAL A 382 16.12 -11.57 -4.18
C VAL A 382 16.26 -13.04 -3.74
N GLY A 383 16.25 -13.98 -4.70
CA GLY A 383 16.36 -15.41 -4.44
C GLY A 383 17.63 -15.80 -3.69
N ILE A 384 18.76 -15.21 -4.04
CA ILE A 384 20.05 -15.44 -3.36
C ILE A 384 19.95 -15.09 -1.86
N VAL A 385 19.21 -14.03 -1.50
CA VAL A 385 19.13 -13.58 -0.10
C VAL A 385 18.08 -14.37 0.69
N ILE A 386 16.87 -14.59 0.14
CA ILE A 386 15.76 -15.21 0.89
C ILE A 386 16.00 -16.68 1.27
N ILE A 387 16.96 -17.36 0.60
CA ILE A 387 17.35 -18.73 0.96
C ILE A 387 17.91 -18.79 2.40
N GLY A 388 18.59 -17.73 2.86
CA GLY A 388 19.21 -17.67 4.19
C GLY A 388 18.27 -17.33 5.35
N GLY A 389 16.95 -17.13 5.11
CA GLY A 389 15.96 -16.81 6.14
C GLY A 389 16.14 -15.45 6.80
N ILE A 390 15.48 -15.24 7.96
CA ILE A 390 15.43 -13.93 8.64
C ILE A 390 16.80 -13.41 9.06
N LYS A 391 17.71 -14.27 9.49
CA LYS A 391 19.07 -13.87 9.89
C LYS A 391 19.82 -13.21 8.74
N ARG A 392 19.73 -13.79 7.54
CA ARG A 392 20.38 -13.23 6.35
C ARG A 392 19.65 -11.98 5.85
N ILE A 393 18.33 -11.99 5.88
CA ILE A 393 17.53 -10.81 5.55
C ILE A 393 17.92 -9.67 6.49
N GLY A 394 17.89 -9.87 7.81
CA GLY A 394 18.28 -8.87 8.80
C GLY A 394 19.71 -8.34 8.59
N SER A 395 20.67 -9.23 8.33
CA SER A 395 22.07 -8.83 8.07
C SER A 395 22.26 -8.04 6.76
N VAL A 396 21.40 -8.24 5.77
CA VAL A 396 21.42 -7.45 4.52
C VAL A 396 20.72 -6.12 4.75
N THR A 397 19.51 -6.13 5.36
CA THR A 397 18.71 -4.93 5.54
C THR A 397 19.33 -3.93 6.52
N GLU A 398 20.04 -4.39 7.57
CA GLU A 398 20.77 -3.50 8.50
C GLU A 398 21.84 -2.63 7.81
N LYS A 399 22.31 -3.02 6.63
CA LYS A 399 23.30 -2.28 5.84
C LYS A 399 22.64 -1.48 4.72
N VAL A 400 21.71 -2.13 4.00
CA VAL A 400 21.07 -1.54 2.82
C VAL A 400 20.12 -0.40 3.21
N VAL A 401 19.29 -0.60 4.27
CA VAL A 401 18.28 0.39 4.67
C VAL A 401 18.90 1.73 5.11
N PRO A 402 19.89 1.78 6.00
CA PRO A 402 20.53 3.06 6.32
C PRO A 402 21.22 3.71 5.13
N PHE A 403 21.87 2.91 4.26
CA PHE A 403 22.57 3.43 3.08
C PHE A 403 21.59 4.10 2.09
N MET A 404 20.51 3.41 1.74
CA MET A 404 19.50 3.97 0.82
C MET A 404 18.79 5.18 1.43
N ALA A 405 18.49 5.13 2.75
CA ALA A 405 17.85 6.23 3.47
C ALA A 405 18.76 7.48 3.47
N VAL A 406 20.06 7.34 3.72
CA VAL A 406 21.01 8.47 3.70
C VAL A 406 21.07 9.11 2.31
N ILE A 407 21.12 8.34 1.23
CA ILE A 407 21.13 8.86 -0.13
C ILE A 407 19.83 9.63 -0.42
N TYR A 408 18.69 9.01 -0.16
CA TYR A 408 17.39 9.60 -0.48
C TYR A 408 17.09 10.84 0.38
N VAL A 409 17.23 10.71 1.70
CA VAL A 409 17.02 11.78 2.66
C VAL A 409 18.02 12.90 2.43
N GLY A 410 19.29 12.57 2.15
CA GLY A 410 20.33 13.55 1.84
C GLY A 410 19.98 14.38 0.61
N ALA A 411 19.53 13.76 -0.47
CA ALA A 411 19.10 14.46 -1.68
C ALA A 411 17.86 15.33 -1.42
N ALA A 412 16.86 14.79 -0.70
CA ALA A 412 15.68 15.56 -0.33
C ALA A 412 16.06 16.81 0.51
N LEU A 413 16.96 16.66 1.49
CA LEU A 413 17.45 17.80 2.29
C LEU A 413 18.20 18.84 1.45
N VAL A 414 18.97 18.43 0.44
CA VAL A 414 19.61 19.36 -0.51
C VAL A 414 18.56 20.16 -1.27
N ILE A 415 17.52 19.51 -1.82
CA ILE A 415 16.44 20.18 -2.54
C ILE A 415 15.70 21.16 -1.61
N LEU A 416 15.30 20.71 -0.42
CA LEU A 416 14.63 21.54 0.57
C LEU A 416 15.50 22.72 1.02
N GLY A 417 16.82 22.51 1.15
CA GLY A 417 17.77 23.57 1.47
C GLY A 417 17.93 24.60 0.35
N MET A 418 17.93 24.17 -0.92
CA MET A 418 18.00 25.08 -2.07
C MET A 418 16.72 25.89 -2.25
N HIS A 419 15.57 25.32 -1.91
CA HIS A 419 14.25 25.96 -2.00
C HIS A 419 13.67 26.33 -0.62
N TYR A 420 14.51 26.64 0.37
CA TYR A 420 14.06 26.90 1.75
C TYR A 420 13.00 28.01 1.86
N SER A 421 13.05 29.02 0.96
CA SER A 421 12.06 30.09 0.90
C SER A 421 10.66 29.65 0.51
N SER A 422 10.53 28.53 -0.20
CA SER A 422 9.25 27.95 -0.66
C SER A 422 8.64 27.01 0.38
N ILE A 423 9.37 26.60 1.43
CA ILE A 423 8.87 25.70 2.49
C ILE A 423 7.60 26.26 3.17
N PRO A 424 7.53 27.53 3.61
CA PRO A 424 6.31 28.08 4.19
C PRO A 424 5.10 28.03 3.26
N ALA A 425 5.31 28.30 1.96
CA ALA A 425 4.25 28.21 0.94
C ALA A 425 3.77 26.77 0.76
N ALA A 426 4.68 25.79 0.76
CA ALA A 426 4.33 24.38 0.68
C ALA A 426 3.47 23.93 1.88
N PHE A 427 3.81 24.34 3.10
CA PHE A 427 2.96 24.08 4.28
C PHE A 427 1.61 24.77 4.20
N GLY A 428 1.55 25.99 3.63
CA GLY A 428 0.30 26.68 3.32
C GLY A 428 -0.58 25.84 2.39
N LEU A 429 -0.03 25.35 1.27
CA LEU A 429 -0.73 24.48 0.34
C LEU A 429 -1.20 23.16 0.98
N ILE A 430 -0.39 22.57 1.87
CA ILE A 430 -0.76 21.36 2.61
C ILE A 430 -1.95 21.65 3.52
N TYR A 431 -1.93 22.76 4.27
CA TYR A 431 -3.01 23.13 5.17
C TYR A 431 -4.29 23.48 4.40
N ASP A 432 -4.20 24.34 3.40
CA ASP A 432 -5.33 24.73 2.59
C ASP A 432 -5.96 23.54 1.85
N GLY A 433 -5.13 22.68 1.27
CA GLY A 433 -5.58 21.46 0.60
C GLY A 433 -6.21 20.43 1.56
N ALA A 434 -5.82 20.42 2.83
CA ALA A 434 -6.37 19.48 3.82
C ALA A 434 -7.75 19.91 4.36
N PHE A 435 -8.03 21.21 4.43
CA PHE A 435 -9.21 21.76 5.12
C PHE A 435 -10.14 22.60 4.25
N ASN A 436 -9.80 22.81 2.97
CA ASN A 436 -10.66 23.56 2.06
C ASN A 436 -11.66 22.63 1.36
N SER A 437 -12.92 23.05 1.32
CA SER A 437 -14.00 22.27 0.70
C SER A 437 -13.90 22.15 -0.83
N SER A 438 -13.14 23.04 -1.47
CA SER A 438 -12.86 23.02 -2.92
C SER A 438 -11.66 22.15 -3.30
N ALA A 439 -11.04 21.44 -2.33
CA ALA A 439 -9.92 20.56 -2.60
C ALA A 439 -10.27 19.44 -3.60
N ALA A 440 -9.26 18.97 -4.34
CA ALA A 440 -9.39 17.91 -5.34
C ALA A 440 -10.17 16.68 -4.84
N LEU A 441 -10.88 16.00 -5.73
CA LEU A 441 -11.58 14.72 -5.50
C LEU A 441 -12.34 14.59 -4.16
N GLY A 442 -13.56 15.10 -4.10
CA GLY A 442 -14.48 14.83 -2.99
C GLY A 442 -14.28 15.71 -1.74
N GLY A 443 -13.56 16.84 -1.84
CA GLY A 443 -13.34 17.78 -0.75
C GLY A 443 -12.50 17.18 0.39
N ILE A 444 -12.66 17.71 1.59
CA ILE A 444 -11.87 17.30 2.78
C ILE A 444 -11.88 15.78 3.02
N VAL A 445 -13.04 15.13 2.86
CA VAL A 445 -13.17 13.68 3.12
C VAL A 445 -12.42 12.86 2.08
N GLY A 446 -12.47 13.24 0.80
CA GLY A 446 -11.72 12.54 -0.26
C GLY A 446 -10.21 12.63 -0.03
N VAL A 447 -9.70 13.81 0.31
CA VAL A 447 -8.28 14.02 0.62
C VAL A 447 -7.85 13.25 1.87
N LEU A 448 -8.69 13.19 2.91
CA LEU A 448 -8.47 12.38 4.10
C LEU A 448 -8.36 10.89 3.74
N ILE A 449 -9.29 10.38 2.92
CA ILE A 449 -9.29 8.98 2.48
C ILE A 449 -7.97 8.64 1.79
N VAL A 450 -7.57 9.45 0.80
CA VAL A 450 -6.31 9.24 0.06
C VAL A 450 -5.11 9.29 1.01
N GLY A 451 -5.03 10.29 1.90
CA GLY A 451 -3.93 10.43 2.85
C GLY A 451 -3.81 9.25 3.81
N PHE A 452 -4.90 8.81 4.44
CA PHE A 452 -4.89 7.65 5.34
C PHE A 452 -4.62 6.35 4.61
N GLN A 453 -5.18 6.14 3.41
CA GLN A 453 -4.95 4.94 2.62
C GLN A 453 -3.48 4.80 2.22
N ARG A 454 -2.89 5.85 1.70
CA ARG A 454 -1.47 5.82 1.28
C ARG A 454 -0.52 5.74 2.48
N ALA A 455 -0.83 6.39 3.60
CA ALA A 455 -0.05 6.24 4.83
C ALA A 455 -0.11 4.80 5.38
N ALA A 456 -1.30 4.19 5.46
CA ALA A 456 -1.46 2.82 5.95
C ALA A 456 -0.82 1.78 5.02
N PHE A 457 -0.81 2.03 3.71
CA PHE A 457 -0.07 1.22 2.73
C PHE A 457 1.45 1.33 2.94
N SER A 458 1.96 2.52 3.27
CA SER A 458 3.39 2.76 3.48
C SER A 458 3.86 2.18 4.82
N ASN A 459 3.27 2.61 5.94
CA ASN A 459 3.75 2.25 7.28
C ASN A 459 3.15 0.95 7.84
N GLU A 460 2.15 0.36 7.18
CA GLU A 460 1.50 -0.90 7.55
C GLU A 460 0.89 -0.92 8.97
N ALA A 461 0.66 0.24 9.60
CA ALA A 461 0.08 0.31 10.94
C ALA A 461 -1.40 -0.10 10.92
N GLY A 462 -1.76 -1.10 11.72
CA GLY A 462 -3.08 -1.71 11.73
C GLY A 462 -3.22 -2.91 10.80
N VAL A 463 -2.26 -3.11 9.90
CA VAL A 463 -2.16 -4.26 8.99
C VAL A 463 -1.66 -5.50 9.73
N GLY A 464 -0.69 -5.33 10.63
CA GLY A 464 -0.15 -6.41 11.47
C GLY A 464 1.08 -7.13 10.90
N SER A 465 1.48 -6.83 9.67
CA SER A 465 2.59 -7.49 8.97
C SER A 465 3.92 -7.39 9.72
N SER A 466 4.28 -6.20 10.18
CA SER A 466 5.56 -5.94 10.88
C SER A 466 5.72 -6.74 12.17
N ALA A 467 4.63 -7.10 12.86
CA ALA A 467 4.67 -7.95 14.04
C ALA A 467 5.36 -9.31 13.76
N ILE A 468 5.41 -9.73 12.49
CA ILE A 468 6.07 -10.97 12.07
C ILE A 468 7.60 -10.83 12.18
N ALA A 469 8.19 -9.71 11.69
CA ALA A 469 9.62 -9.45 11.83
C ALA A 469 10.01 -9.18 13.28
N HIS A 470 9.26 -8.30 13.95
CA HIS A 470 9.51 -7.92 15.33
C HIS A 470 9.41 -9.11 16.30
N SER A 471 8.63 -10.14 16.00
CA SER A 471 8.56 -11.34 16.83
C SER A 471 9.87 -12.13 16.90
N ALA A 472 10.77 -11.95 15.93
CA ALA A 472 12.06 -12.63 15.92
C ALA A 472 13.12 -11.99 16.84
N VAL A 473 12.82 -10.88 17.50
CA VAL A 473 13.77 -10.15 18.35
C VAL A 473 14.22 -10.96 19.57
N ARG A 474 15.47 -10.74 19.99
CA ARG A 474 15.98 -11.24 21.27
C ARG A 474 15.56 -10.30 22.39
N THR A 475 14.58 -10.68 23.17
CA THR A 475 14.17 -9.94 24.38
C THR A 475 13.34 -10.82 25.28
N LYS A 476 13.43 -10.58 26.59
CA LYS A 476 12.56 -11.17 27.60
C LYS A 476 11.32 -10.33 27.91
N TYR A 477 11.25 -9.11 27.41
CA TYR A 477 10.09 -8.22 27.60
C TYR A 477 9.42 -7.89 26.28
N SER A 478 8.26 -8.46 26.03
CA SER A 478 7.53 -8.21 24.79
C SER A 478 7.22 -6.73 24.54
N ALA A 479 7.06 -5.93 25.60
CA ALA A 479 6.79 -4.50 25.48
C ALA A 479 8.01 -3.68 25.06
N SER A 480 9.26 -4.16 25.25
CA SER A 480 10.45 -3.47 24.76
C SER A 480 10.42 -3.33 23.25
N GLU A 481 10.14 -4.43 22.56
CA GLU A 481 10.04 -4.43 21.11
C GLU A 481 8.82 -3.67 20.59
N GLY A 482 7.69 -3.73 21.30
CA GLY A 482 6.56 -2.87 20.97
C GLY A 482 6.90 -1.38 21.05
N ILE A 483 7.74 -0.97 22.03
CA ILE A 483 8.22 0.41 22.12
C ILE A 483 9.17 0.75 20.97
N VAL A 484 10.06 -0.15 20.58
CA VAL A 484 10.92 0.01 19.38
C VAL A 484 10.09 0.23 18.12
N ALA A 485 9.01 -0.53 17.96
CA ALA A 485 8.13 -0.43 16.80
C ALA A 485 7.40 0.93 16.65
N LEU A 486 7.40 1.78 17.70
CA LEU A 486 6.94 3.17 17.57
C LEU A 486 7.76 3.96 16.53
N LEU A 487 9.04 3.63 16.37
CA LEU A 487 9.93 4.33 15.46
C LEU A 487 9.59 4.07 13.99
N GLU A 488 8.95 2.96 13.68
CA GLU A 488 8.68 2.53 12.31
C GLU A 488 7.74 3.52 11.57
N PRO A 489 6.48 3.81 12.01
CA PRO A 489 5.63 4.79 11.34
C PRO A 489 6.17 6.22 11.46
N PHE A 490 6.94 6.52 12.52
CA PHE A 490 7.57 7.83 12.68
C PHE A 490 8.62 8.07 11.60
N ILE A 491 9.55 7.14 11.40
CA ILE A 491 10.60 7.26 10.38
C ILE A 491 9.99 7.17 8.98
N ASP A 492 9.14 6.17 8.73
CA ASP A 492 8.54 5.91 7.44
C ASP A 492 7.67 7.09 6.96
N THR A 493 6.63 7.40 7.72
CA THR A 493 5.58 8.31 7.25
C THR A 493 5.82 9.75 7.72
N VAL A 494 6.12 9.97 9.02
CA VAL A 494 6.25 11.34 9.53
C VAL A 494 7.53 12.01 9.00
N ILE A 495 8.61 11.24 8.77
CA ILE A 495 9.86 11.81 8.23
C ILE A 495 9.91 11.63 6.72
N ILE A 496 10.04 10.38 6.22
CA ILE A 496 10.40 10.12 4.82
C ILE A 496 9.28 10.51 3.87
N CYS A 497 8.03 10.10 4.12
CA CYS A 497 6.91 10.49 3.25
C CYS A 497 6.69 12.01 3.25
N THR A 498 6.86 12.68 4.41
CA THR A 498 6.74 14.15 4.48
C THR A 498 7.83 14.85 3.67
N MET A 499 9.06 14.34 3.71
CA MET A 499 10.15 14.90 2.90
C MET A 499 9.89 14.74 1.41
N THR A 500 9.44 13.54 0.98
CA THR A 500 9.03 13.30 -0.41
C THR A 500 7.92 14.25 -0.83
N ALA A 501 6.88 14.39 0.00
CA ALA A 501 5.77 15.29 -0.26
C ALA A 501 6.20 16.75 -0.41
N LEU A 502 7.06 17.23 0.49
CA LEU A 502 7.59 18.59 0.40
C LEU A 502 8.41 18.81 -0.87
N VAL A 503 9.25 17.86 -1.25
CA VAL A 503 10.00 17.94 -2.52
C VAL A 503 9.04 18.05 -3.70
N LEU A 504 8.04 17.16 -3.79
CA LEU A 504 7.05 17.17 -4.88
C LEU A 504 6.26 18.48 -4.92
N ILE A 505 5.79 18.97 -3.78
CA ILE A 505 4.98 20.20 -3.70
C ILE A 505 5.82 21.43 -4.07
N ILE A 506 7.03 21.57 -3.51
CA ILE A 506 7.90 22.73 -3.73
C ILE A 506 8.33 22.79 -5.19
N THR A 507 8.77 21.69 -5.76
CA THR A 507 9.19 21.65 -7.17
C THR A 507 8.03 21.84 -8.14
N ASN A 508 6.80 21.45 -7.74
CA ASN A 508 5.61 21.68 -8.55
C ASN A 508 5.12 23.14 -8.52
N ILE A 509 5.40 23.91 -7.46
CA ILE A 509 5.08 25.35 -7.41
C ILE A 509 5.74 26.07 -8.59
N ASP A 510 6.99 25.73 -8.88
CA ASP A 510 7.78 26.37 -9.94
C ASP A 510 7.63 25.68 -11.30
N GLY A 511 7.38 24.36 -11.31
CA GLY A 511 7.41 23.53 -12.50
C GLY A 511 6.05 23.19 -13.13
N GLY A 512 4.98 23.19 -12.35
CA GLY A 512 3.61 22.93 -12.83
C GLY A 512 3.38 21.58 -13.50
N PHE A 513 4.16 20.54 -13.14
CA PHE A 513 4.14 19.23 -13.81
C PHE A 513 3.20 18.21 -13.13
N ILE A 514 2.69 18.52 -11.93
CA ILE A 514 1.68 17.66 -11.24
C ILE A 514 0.33 18.35 -11.35
N GLU A 515 -0.58 17.75 -12.08
CA GLU A 515 -1.99 18.12 -12.10
C GLU A 515 -2.71 17.39 -10.97
N TYR A 516 -3.20 18.13 -9.98
CA TYR A 516 -3.89 17.56 -8.82
C TYR A 516 -5.29 17.07 -9.18
N GLY A 517 -5.66 15.89 -8.71
CA GLY A 517 -6.95 15.26 -9.00
C GLY A 517 -7.00 14.47 -10.30
N ASN A 518 -5.86 14.28 -10.96
CA ASN A 518 -5.77 13.44 -12.16
C ASN A 518 -5.74 11.96 -11.78
N SER A 519 -6.57 11.16 -12.48
CA SER A 519 -6.65 9.70 -12.29
C SER A 519 -5.55 8.92 -13.03
N ASP A 520 -4.80 9.56 -13.93
CA ASP A 520 -3.63 8.95 -14.58
C ASP A 520 -2.50 8.87 -13.55
N VAL A 521 -2.48 7.76 -12.84
CA VAL A 521 -1.59 7.55 -11.69
C VAL A 521 -0.17 7.30 -12.20
N GLN A 522 0.67 8.34 -12.10
CA GLN A 522 2.11 8.20 -12.25
C GLN A 522 2.74 8.07 -10.87
N GLY A 523 3.59 7.06 -10.69
CA GLY A 523 4.24 6.79 -9.41
C GLY A 523 5.62 7.43 -9.31
N ILE A 524 6.65 6.58 -9.43
CA ILE A 524 8.05 6.99 -9.24
C ILE A 524 8.55 8.01 -10.26
N GLU A 525 7.94 8.06 -11.45
CA GLU A 525 8.31 8.97 -12.52
C GLU A 525 8.12 10.45 -12.12
N LEU A 526 7.01 10.77 -11.43
CA LEU A 526 6.77 12.11 -10.88
C LEU A 526 7.84 12.50 -9.86
N THR A 527 8.22 11.57 -9.00
CA THR A 527 9.29 11.83 -8.02
C THR A 527 10.63 12.01 -8.72
N ALA A 528 10.93 11.23 -9.75
CA ALA A 528 12.15 11.41 -10.53
C ALA A 528 12.19 12.78 -11.22
N GLN A 529 11.09 13.22 -11.78
CA GLN A 529 10.96 14.55 -12.39
C GLN A 529 11.18 15.64 -11.34
N ALA A 530 10.53 15.55 -10.18
CA ALA A 530 10.69 16.52 -9.09
C ALA A 530 12.15 16.67 -8.64
N PHE A 531 12.87 15.57 -8.45
CA PHE A 531 14.28 15.63 -8.06
C PHE A 531 15.18 16.18 -9.15
N ASN A 532 14.91 15.85 -10.42
CA ASN A 532 15.69 16.33 -11.57
C ASN A 532 15.56 17.85 -11.81
N THR A 533 14.47 18.48 -11.39
CA THR A 533 14.31 19.94 -11.52
C THR A 533 15.40 20.71 -10.77
N THR A 534 15.91 20.13 -9.67
CA THR A 534 16.88 20.80 -8.79
C THR A 534 18.27 20.18 -8.87
N ILE A 535 18.36 18.84 -8.92
CA ILE A 535 19.63 18.12 -8.98
C ILE A 535 19.75 17.44 -10.35
N PRO A 536 20.53 18.01 -11.29
CA PRO A 536 20.68 17.41 -12.62
C PRO A 536 21.18 15.96 -12.55
N TYR A 537 20.64 15.10 -13.39
CA TYR A 537 20.95 13.67 -13.48
C TYR A 537 20.66 12.86 -12.22
N PHE A 538 19.90 13.39 -11.26
CA PHE A 538 19.55 12.64 -10.04
C PHE A 538 18.67 11.42 -10.33
N ASP A 539 17.96 11.40 -11.43
CA ASP A 539 17.17 10.25 -11.91
C ASP A 539 18.00 8.95 -12.01
N TRP A 540 19.31 9.02 -12.28
CA TRP A 540 20.22 7.86 -12.20
C TRP A 540 20.41 7.37 -10.77
N VAL A 541 20.62 8.29 -9.84
CA VAL A 541 20.77 7.97 -8.42
C VAL A 541 19.45 7.42 -7.88
N LEU A 542 18.32 8.05 -8.25
CA LEU A 542 16.99 7.59 -7.85
C LEU A 542 16.66 6.20 -8.42
N MET A 543 17.07 5.90 -9.65
CA MET A 543 16.91 4.56 -10.22
C MET A 543 17.63 3.50 -9.38
N ILE A 544 18.88 3.74 -8.99
CA ILE A 544 19.64 2.83 -8.13
C ILE A 544 18.97 2.73 -6.75
N ALA A 545 18.59 3.86 -6.16
CA ALA A 545 17.90 3.88 -4.88
C ALA A 545 16.57 3.11 -4.94
N ALA A 546 15.77 3.33 -5.99
CA ALA A 546 14.49 2.65 -6.19
C ALA A 546 14.65 1.12 -6.28
N VAL A 547 15.67 0.64 -6.99
CA VAL A 547 15.98 -0.80 -7.06
C VAL A 547 16.36 -1.34 -5.68
N LEU A 548 17.16 -0.62 -4.91
CA LEU A 548 17.54 -1.01 -3.55
C LEU A 548 16.32 -1.04 -2.62
N PHE A 549 15.44 0.00 -2.68
CA PHE A 549 14.18 0.05 -1.94
C PHE A 549 13.27 -1.11 -2.33
N ALA A 550 13.11 -1.38 -3.61
CA ALA A 550 12.29 -2.50 -4.09
C ALA A 550 12.82 -3.84 -3.58
N ILE A 551 14.12 -4.10 -3.75
CA ILE A 551 14.73 -5.35 -3.29
C ILE A 551 14.60 -5.49 -1.77
N SER A 552 14.90 -4.46 -1.00
CA SER A 552 14.81 -4.51 0.47
C SER A 552 13.40 -4.83 0.95
N THR A 553 12.38 -4.21 0.36
CA THR A 553 10.97 -4.49 0.68
C THR A 553 10.57 -5.92 0.31
N MET A 554 10.97 -6.40 -0.88
CA MET A 554 10.73 -7.78 -1.29
C MET A 554 11.38 -8.79 -0.33
N LEU A 555 12.58 -8.51 0.19
CA LEU A 555 13.24 -9.38 1.16
C LEU A 555 12.42 -9.55 2.43
N SER A 556 11.95 -8.46 3.03
CA SER A 556 11.19 -8.50 4.27
C SER A 556 9.79 -9.09 4.08
N TRP A 557 9.08 -8.71 3.03
CA TRP A 557 7.78 -9.27 2.72
C TRP A 557 7.83 -10.76 2.31
N SER A 558 8.95 -11.22 1.73
CA SER A 558 9.15 -12.65 1.51
C SER A 558 9.13 -13.44 2.81
N TYR A 559 9.68 -12.87 3.89
CA TYR A 559 9.64 -13.49 5.20
C TYR A 559 8.23 -13.47 5.80
N TYR A 560 7.51 -12.34 5.67
CA TYR A 560 6.13 -12.22 6.18
C TYR A 560 5.20 -13.27 5.55
N GLY A 561 5.17 -13.33 4.24
CA GLY A 561 4.35 -14.32 3.53
C GLY A 561 4.80 -15.76 3.78
N LEU A 562 6.11 -16.01 3.94
CA LEU A 562 6.63 -17.33 4.30
C LEU A 562 6.14 -17.79 5.68
N GLN A 563 6.12 -16.90 6.68
CA GLN A 563 5.61 -17.23 8.01
C GLN A 563 4.10 -17.53 7.98
N ALA A 564 3.33 -16.75 7.23
CA ALA A 564 1.91 -17.01 7.00
C ALA A 564 1.68 -18.33 6.24
N TRP A 565 2.49 -18.61 5.23
CA TRP A 565 2.47 -19.87 4.49
C TRP A 565 2.78 -21.08 5.39
N LYS A 566 3.83 -20.98 6.21
CA LYS A 566 4.20 -22.03 7.18
C LYS A 566 3.11 -22.26 8.21
N TYR A 567 2.39 -21.23 8.63
CA TYR A 567 1.25 -21.37 9.54
C TYR A 567 0.12 -22.21 8.93
N LEU A 568 -0.18 -22.04 7.65
CA LEU A 568 -1.26 -22.78 6.96
C LEU A 568 -0.84 -24.17 6.49
N PHE A 569 0.36 -24.29 5.93
CA PHE A 569 0.81 -25.49 5.21
C PHE A 569 1.89 -26.30 5.92
N GLY A 570 2.31 -25.86 7.11
CA GLY A 570 3.32 -26.53 7.93
C GLY A 570 4.76 -26.08 7.65
N LYS A 571 5.63 -26.43 8.59
CA LYS A 571 7.03 -25.94 8.68
C LYS A 571 8.03 -26.84 7.92
N THR A 572 7.61 -27.53 6.85
CA THR A 572 8.45 -28.45 6.09
C THR A 572 9.37 -27.71 5.07
N LYS A 573 10.52 -28.31 4.73
CA LYS A 573 11.41 -27.78 3.67
C LYS A 573 10.69 -27.65 2.32
N ILE A 574 9.77 -28.54 2.02
CA ILE A 574 8.98 -28.49 0.78
C ILE A 574 8.08 -27.27 0.78
N ALA A 575 7.35 -27.01 1.87
CA ALA A 575 6.50 -25.83 2.00
C ALA A 575 7.32 -24.52 1.87
N ASP A 576 8.49 -24.48 2.52
CA ASP A 576 9.42 -23.35 2.45
C ASP A 576 9.88 -23.08 1.00
N THR A 577 10.36 -24.10 0.31
CA THR A 577 10.85 -23.97 -1.06
C THR A 577 9.73 -23.61 -2.03
N THR A 578 8.54 -24.23 -1.88
CA THR A 578 7.38 -23.96 -2.74
C THR A 578 6.98 -22.51 -2.66
N TYR A 579 6.87 -21.95 -1.44
CA TYR A 579 6.55 -20.54 -1.28
C TYR A 579 7.59 -19.64 -1.95
N LYS A 580 8.87 -19.88 -1.73
CA LYS A 580 9.96 -19.07 -2.30
C LYS A 580 9.94 -19.07 -3.83
N VAL A 581 9.70 -20.22 -4.45
CA VAL A 581 9.59 -20.33 -5.92
C VAL A 581 8.39 -19.52 -6.43
N ILE A 582 7.22 -19.64 -5.79
CA ILE A 582 6.03 -18.86 -6.15
C ILE A 582 6.31 -17.36 -5.96
N PHE A 583 6.93 -16.96 -4.86
CA PHE A 583 7.28 -15.57 -4.59
C PHE A 583 8.18 -14.98 -5.69
N LEU A 584 9.23 -15.71 -6.10
CA LEU A 584 10.14 -15.29 -7.17
C LEU A 584 9.44 -15.22 -8.55
N PHE A 585 8.48 -16.09 -8.81
CA PHE A 585 7.65 -16.01 -10.00
C PHE A 585 6.84 -14.70 -10.03
N PHE A 586 6.26 -14.29 -8.90
CA PHE A 586 5.51 -13.04 -8.80
C PHE A 586 6.39 -11.78 -8.94
N VAL A 587 7.70 -11.84 -8.68
CA VAL A 587 8.64 -10.74 -9.03
C VAL A 587 8.63 -10.48 -10.54
N VAL A 588 8.72 -11.56 -11.34
CA VAL A 588 8.73 -11.46 -12.80
C VAL A 588 7.37 -10.97 -13.32
N VAL A 589 6.29 -11.51 -12.78
CA VAL A 589 4.93 -11.09 -13.13
C VAL A 589 4.74 -9.60 -12.85
N GLY A 590 5.07 -9.14 -11.64
CA GLY A 590 4.91 -7.75 -11.22
C GLY A 590 5.68 -6.76 -12.09
N ALA A 591 6.90 -7.10 -12.49
CA ALA A 591 7.70 -6.27 -13.38
C ALA A 591 7.12 -6.13 -14.81
N SER A 592 6.10 -6.94 -15.16
CA SER A 592 5.61 -7.09 -16.53
C SER A 592 4.16 -6.64 -16.73
N ILE A 593 3.42 -6.29 -15.65
CA ILE A 593 1.98 -5.96 -15.72
C ILE A 593 1.72 -4.49 -15.48
N SER A 594 0.48 -4.04 -15.73
CA SER A 594 0.07 -2.65 -15.53
C SER A 594 0.09 -2.24 -14.06
N LEU A 595 0.44 -0.99 -13.78
CA LEU A 595 0.49 -0.44 -12.41
C LEU A 595 -0.89 -0.48 -11.75
N GLY A 596 -1.96 -0.16 -12.47
CA GLY A 596 -3.32 -0.14 -11.93
C GLY A 596 -3.73 -1.49 -11.33
N ALA A 597 -3.56 -2.59 -12.08
CA ALA A 597 -3.89 -3.94 -11.62
C ALA A 597 -3.05 -4.35 -10.39
N VAL A 598 -1.78 -3.93 -10.35
CA VAL A 598 -0.90 -4.20 -9.21
C VAL A 598 -1.37 -3.45 -7.96
N ILE A 599 -1.75 -2.18 -8.08
CA ILE A 599 -2.25 -1.37 -6.97
C ILE A 599 -3.54 -1.98 -6.43
N ASP A 600 -4.52 -2.26 -7.30
CA ASP A 600 -5.82 -2.80 -6.89
C ASP A 600 -5.69 -4.13 -6.14
N PHE A 601 -4.87 -5.04 -6.65
CA PHE A 601 -4.59 -6.31 -5.99
C PHE A 601 -3.84 -6.12 -4.65
N SER A 602 -2.82 -5.27 -4.63
CA SER A 602 -2.01 -5.01 -3.45
C SER A 602 -2.82 -4.39 -2.33
N ASP A 603 -3.58 -3.34 -2.65
CA ASP A 603 -4.44 -2.66 -1.69
C ASP A 603 -5.51 -3.63 -1.14
N ALA A 604 -6.18 -4.40 -2.00
CA ALA A 604 -7.19 -5.35 -1.57
C ALA A 604 -6.63 -6.37 -0.55
N MET A 605 -5.47 -6.97 -0.82
CA MET A 605 -4.88 -7.99 0.04
C MET A 605 -4.33 -7.40 1.35
N ILE A 606 -3.63 -6.26 1.30
CA ILE A 606 -3.05 -5.62 2.48
C ILE A 606 -4.15 -5.11 3.40
N PHE A 607 -5.14 -4.39 2.88
CA PHE A 607 -6.21 -3.85 3.71
C PHE A 607 -7.15 -4.94 4.26
N ALA A 608 -7.26 -6.10 3.61
CA ALA A 608 -8.00 -7.23 4.14
C ALA A 608 -7.45 -7.73 5.48
N MET A 609 -6.12 -7.63 5.71
CA MET A 609 -5.50 -8.04 6.96
C MET A 609 -5.92 -7.17 8.16
N VAL A 610 -6.36 -5.94 7.92
CA VAL A 610 -6.77 -4.98 8.96
C VAL A 610 -7.93 -5.53 9.81
N PHE A 611 -8.92 -6.14 9.18
CA PHE A 611 -10.11 -6.62 9.89
C PHE A 611 -9.78 -7.63 11.01
N PRO A 612 -9.14 -8.78 10.72
CA PRO A 612 -8.80 -9.73 11.76
C PRO A 612 -7.82 -9.15 12.77
N ASN A 613 -6.88 -8.31 12.31
CA ASN A 613 -5.85 -7.73 13.15
C ASN A 613 -6.45 -6.78 14.19
N ILE A 614 -7.15 -5.72 13.79
CA ILE A 614 -7.71 -4.72 14.70
C ILE A 614 -8.67 -5.37 15.71
N ILE A 615 -9.51 -6.32 15.28
CA ILE A 615 -10.40 -7.08 16.19
C ILE A 615 -9.56 -7.76 17.29
N GLY A 616 -8.50 -8.47 16.90
CA GLY A 616 -7.62 -9.15 17.86
C GLY A 616 -6.90 -8.19 18.80
N LEU A 617 -6.37 -7.09 18.26
CA LEU A 617 -5.65 -6.07 19.04
C LEU A 617 -6.54 -5.42 20.10
N VAL A 618 -7.78 -5.06 19.76
CA VAL A 618 -8.73 -4.45 20.71
C VAL A 618 -9.06 -5.41 21.85
N ILE A 619 -9.33 -6.67 21.55
CA ILE A 619 -9.63 -7.69 22.57
C ILE A 619 -8.42 -7.95 23.48
N LEU A 620 -7.20 -7.88 22.93
CA LEU A 620 -5.96 -8.17 23.64
C LEU A 620 -5.27 -6.94 24.23
N ALA A 621 -5.78 -5.72 24.02
CA ALA A 621 -5.21 -4.47 24.55
C ALA A 621 -4.91 -4.50 26.06
N PRO A 622 -5.75 -5.12 26.96
CA PRO A 622 -5.42 -5.24 28.36
C PRO A 622 -4.17 -6.08 28.66
N LYS A 623 -3.85 -7.07 27.80
CA LYS A 623 -2.60 -7.84 27.93
C LYS A 623 -1.39 -6.96 27.63
N VAL A 624 -1.46 -6.16 26.56
CA VAL A 624 -0.40 -5.21 26.20
C VAL A 624 -0.17 -4.19 27.31
N SER A 625 -1.23 -3.66 27.93
CA SER A 625 -1.12 -2.74 29.07
C SER A 625 -0.39 -3.37 30.25
N LYS A 626 -0.63 -4.66 30.52
CA LYS A 626 0.08 -5.41 31.58
C LYS A 626 1.57 -5.55 31.24
N GLU A 627 1.92 -5.93 30.02
CA GLU A 627 3.32 -6.06 29.58
C GLU A 627 4.06 -4.70 29.61
N LEU A 628 3.40 -3.64 29.16
CA LEU A 628 3.95 -2.28 29.25
C LEU A 628 4.25 -1.89 30.72
N SER A 629 3.33 -2.22 31.63
CA SER A 629 3.51 -1.91 33.06
C SER A 629 4.67 -2.69 33.67
N LYS A 630 4.84 -3.97 33.30
CA LYS A 630 5.99 -4.80 33.72
C LYS A 630 7.31 -4.19 33.24
N TYR A 631 7.41 -3.85 31.98
CA TYR A 631 8.63 -3.27 31.42
C TYR A 631 8.97 -1.91 32.04
N LYS A 632 7.95 -1.02 32.17
CA LYS A 632 8.16 0.26 32.88
C LYS A 632 8.64 0.11 34.32
N ALA A 633 8.22 -0.95 35.02
CA ALA A 633 8.70 -1.24 36.35
C ALA A 633 10.15 -1.76 36.34
N ALA A 634 10.54 -2.54 35.35
CA ALA A 634 11.92 -3.03 35.19
C ALA A 634 12.90 -1.87 34.91
N ILE A 635 12.62 -1.00 33.96
CA ILE A 635 13.50 0.13 33.61
C ILE A 635 13.56 1.24 34.65
N LYS A 636 12.61 1.30 35.61
CA LYS A 636 12.67 2.25 36.74
C LYS A 636 13.60 1.81 37.85
N LYS A 637 13.99 0.54 37.91
CA LYS A 637 14.90 -0.03 38.92
C LYS A 637 16.37 0.16 38.57
N THR A 638 16.63 0.50 37.30
CA THR A 638 17.94 0.93 36.76
C THR A 638 18.03 2.44 36.74
#